data_618668e25becd7456c8f429ddda9b43b
#
_entry.id   618668e25becd7456c8f429ddda9b43b
#
_cell.length_a   1.000
_cell.length_b   1.000
_cell.length_c   1.000
_cell.angle_alpha   90.00
_cell.angle_beta   90.00
_cell.angle_gamma   90.00
#
_symmetry.space_group_name_H-M   'P 1'
#
loop_
_entity.id
_entity.type
_entity.pdbx_description
1 polymer ?
#
loop_
_entity_poly.entity_id
_entity_poly.type
_entity_poly.pdbx_seq_one_letter_code
_entity_poly.pdbx_strand_id
1 'polypeptide(L)'
;MDNQPKNQYIYTVKDRCRVCYTCVRECPAKAIRIVNGQAEIIPARCIACGNCVKVCSRDAKMFSFSIDRVKKLLKSNEKVAAIIAPSVAGEFIDISDYQILVGMIRALGFDFVNEVAFGAELVAASYRELLHKDPKHTYISTSCPAIVSYVEKHHPHIIKSLAPLVSPMIATARVLHEIHGSELKIVFIGPCIAKKGEAMLGQFKGLVHEVISFTELRRMFDEKNIEPSGVDPSEFDQPIAGKGSVFPISGGMLQTVDLEEDFLKGEIVVAEGRQDITEVLKEFEEGYLEAKLFDLLCCNGCINGPGMSSRHQFFLKRKNISNFAKRQFDRLDKEEWEKNMQRFSNIKLDRYFIADDQRFTDNFSPEQIRKVKEKLGIIEQDDELNCTACGYDTCHEHAIAILKGIAETEMCLPYTIEKLHEYIKELDVSNKKLASTQAALKQSEKLASMGQLAAGIAHEVNNPLGVVIMYAHLLLDEIEPDSPYYKDLKLIVDQADRCKKIVGGLLNFARKSKVNIASINIKTLIKNSLRAIVMPPEIDLQIQINTSRQEIGCDHDQMVQVFSNLAKNAVDAMPSGGKLLIRVEDDLQSSNTVVFTIQDTGTGISPENMERMFEPFFTTKADGKGTGLGLPIIYGIVKMHKGNIKVESNNDPAKGPCGTSFFVTLPSETLQNTDTEIND
;
A
#
# COMPACT_ATOMS: atom_id res chain seq x y z
N MET A 1 10.65 25.76 12.17
CA MET A 1 10.65 24.34 12.63
C MET A 1 10.23 24.25 14.09
N ASP A 2 9.13 24.89 14.49
CA ASP A 2 8.72 24.97 15.89
C ASP A 2 7.19 24.83 16.05
N ASN A 3 6.67 23.64 15.67
CA ASN A 3 5.29 23.30 15.98
C ASN A 3 5.21 21.85 16.53
N GLN A 4 6.15 21.50 17.46
CA GLN A 4 6.06 20.24 18.21
C GLN A 4 5.22 20.47 19.48
N PRO A 5 4.22 19.62 19.75
CA PRO A 5 3.48 19.70 21.01
C PRO A 5 4.45 19.50 22.17
N LYS A 6 4.38 20.36 23.17
CA LYS A 6 5.32 20.49 24.32
C LYS A 6 5.63 19.20 25.09
N ASN A 7 4.91 18.08 24.86
CA ASN A 7 5.06 16.80 25.58
C ASN A 7 5.31 15.60 24.67
N GLN A 8 5.71 15.79 23.42
CA GLN A 8 5.94 14.68 22.50
C GLN A 8 7.45 14.43 22.33
N TYR A 9 7.99 13.43 23.05
CA TYR A 9 9.41 13.07 22.97
C TYR A 9 9.79 12.28 21.72
N ILE A 10 8.83 11.59 21.09
CA ILE A 10 9.03 10.77 19.90
C ILE A 10 8.06 11.23 18.81
N TYR A 11 8.54 11.36 17.59
CA TYR A 11 7.74 11.79 16.44
C TYR A 11 8.07 11.00 15.17
N THR A 12 7.25 11.17 14.14
CA THR A 12 7.43 10.53 12.84
C THR A 12 7.87 11.55 11.81
N VAL A 13 8.93 11.25 11.06
CA VAL A 13 9.33 11.96 9.85
C VAL A 13 8.50 11.38 8.70
N LYS A 14 7.50 12.12 8.26
CA LYS A 14 6.46 11.65 7.32
C LYS A 14 7.04 11.07 6.03
N ASP A 15 7.95 11.77 5.38
CA ASP A 15 8.52 11.38 4.09
C ASP A 15 9.33 10.07 4.12
N ARG A 16 9.79 9.65 5.30
CA ARG A 16 10.53 8.40 5.51
C ARG A 16 9.64 7.22 5.85
N CYS A 17 8.43 7.45 6.37
CA CYS A 17 7.52 6.39 6.76
C CYS A 17 6.97 5.63 5.55
N ARG A 18 6.98 4.30 5.60
CA ARG A 18 6.45 3.40 4.55
C ARG A 18 5.34 2.49 5.06
N VAL A 19 4.77 2.82 6.21
CA VAL A 19 3.63 2.09 6.81
C VAL A 19 3.85 0.57 6.89
N CYS A 20 5.04 0.15 7.31
CA CYS A 20 5.40 -1.28 7.41
C CYS A 20 4.86 -1.95 8.68
N TYR A 21 4.13 -1.22 9.52
CA TYR A 21 3.54 -1.64 10.80
C TYR A 21 4.53 -2.15 11.86
N THR A 22 5.82 -2.25 11.59
CA THR A 22 6.80 -2.76 12.57
C THR A 22 6.76 -2.00 13.89
N CYS A 23 6.74 -0.66 13.86
CA CYS A 23 6.66 0.14 15.07
C CYS A 23 5.32 -0.01 15.81
N VAL A 24 4.23 -0.34 15.11
CA VAL A 24 2.91 -0.60 15.70
C VAL A 24 2.94 -1.93 16.45
N ARG A 25 3.37 -3.01 15.78
CA ARG A 25 3.50 -4.35 16.38
C ARG A 25 4.42 -4.37 17.58
N GLU A 26 5.54 -3.65 17.46
CA GLU A 26 6.60 -3.59 18.45
C GLU A 26 6.33 -2.61 19.61
N CYS A 27 5.16 -1.94 19.66
CA CYS A 27 4.82 -1.00 20.71
C CYS A 27 4.14 -1.70 21.88
N PRO A 28 4.78 -1.82 23.07
CA PRO A 28 4.15 -2.46 24.24
C PRO A 28 2.91 -1.71 24.75
N ALA A 29 2.91 -0.39 24.61
CA ALA A 29 1.83 0.48 25.05
C ALA A 29 0.72 0.66 24.02
N LYS A 30 0.79 0.01 22.85
CA LYS A 30 -0.15 0.19 21.71
C LYS A 30 -0.40 1.70 21.47
N ALA A 31 0.67 2.50 21.47
CA ALA A 31 0.66 3.95 21.40
C ALA A 31 0.95 4.50 20.01
N ILE A 32 0.79 3.68 18.96
CA ILE A 32 1.03 4.08 17.56
C ILE A 32 -0.17 3.68 16.74
N ARG A 33 -0.72 4.65 16.02
CA ARG A 33 -1.82 4.47 15.06
C ARG A 33 -1.36 4.81 13.65
N ILE A 34 -2.11 4.37 12.67
CA ILE A 34 -1.94 4.78 11.28
C ILE A 34 -3.06 5.77 10.95
N VAL A 35 -2.71 6.92 10.42
CA VAL A 35 -3.65 7.96 9.99
C VAL A 35 -3.18 8.50 8.66
N ASN A 36 -4.05 8.47 7.65
CA ASN A 36 -3.74 8.95 6.29
C ASN A 36 -2.43 8.36 5.74
N GLY A 37 -2.22 7.06 5.92
CA GLY A 37 -1.02 6.37 5.45
C GLY A 37 0.27 6.76 6.19
N GLN A 38 0.19 7.22 7.46
CA GLN A 38 1.33 7.61 8.27
C GLN A 38 1.21 7.05 9.69
N ALA A 39 2.35 6.56 10.23
CA ALA A 39 2.39 6.08 11.60
C ALA A 39 2.56 7.25 12.57
N GLU A 40 1.53 7.56 13.36
CA GLU A 40 1.52 8.62 14.37
C GLU A 40 1.66 8.06 15.79
N ILE A 41 2.29 8.82 16.68
CA ILE A 41 2.35 8.51 18.11
C ILE A 41 1.11 9.06 18.79
N ILE A 42 0.52 8.28 19.69
CA ILE A 42 -0.56 8.70 20.59
C ILE A 42 0.10 9.14 21.92
N PRO A 43 0.25 10.45 22.19
CA PRO A 43 1.06 10.92 23.33
C PRO A 43 0.52 10.46 24.69
N ALA A 44 -0.79 10.38 24.86
CA ALA A 44 -1.42 9.93 26.09
C ALA A 44 -1.00 8.50 26.47
N ARG A 45 -0.93 7.60 25.49
CA ARG A 45 -0.56 6.19 25.69
C ARG A 45 0.95 5.95 25.74
N CYS A 46 1.73 6.85 25.11
CA CYS A 46 3.17 6.65 24.92
C CYS A 46 3.93 6.67 26.26
N ILE A 47 4.76 5.65 26.48
CA ILE A 47 5.66 5.51 27.66
C ILE A 47 7.08 6.00 27.37
N ALA A 48 7.33 6.61 26.23
CA ALA A 48 8.61 7.15 25.79
C ALA A 48 9.79 6.13 25.78
N CYS A 49 9.52 4.83 25.74
CA CYS A 49 10.57 3.79 25.75
C CYS A 49 11.51 3.83 24.54
N GLY A 50 11.12 4.44 23.44
CA GLY A 50 11.95 4.57 22.22
C GLY A 50 12.10 3.31 21.41
N ASN A 51 11.39 2.21 21.69
CA ASN A 51 11.50 0.98 20.91
C ASN A 51 11.16 1.20 19.43
N CYS A 52 10.14 2.00 19.14
CA CYS A 52 9.76 2.35 17.76
C CYS A 52 10.88 3.08 16.98
N VAL A 53 11.79 3.78 17.67
CA VAL A 53 12.98 4.39 17.06
C VAL A 53 13.98 3.30 16.67
N LYS A 54 14.24 2.33 17.55
CA LYS A 54 15.18 1.22 17.33
C LYS A 54 14.77 0.31 16.19
N VAL A 55 13.49 -0.05 16.11
CA VAL A 55 12.99 -1.04 15.14
C VAL A 55 12.68 -0.43 13.77
N CYS A 56 12.76 0.89 13.63
CA CYS A 56 12.47 1.56 12.37
C CYS A 56 13.65 1.49 11.39
N SER A 57 13.63 0.56 10.46
CA SER A 57 14.67 0.39 9.43
C SER A 57 14.79 1.58 8.46
N ARG A 58 13.84 2.52 8.48
CA ARG A 58 13.81 3.72 7.64
C ARG A 58 14.17 5.00 8.37
N ASP A 59 14.55 4.92 9.64
CA ASP A 59 14.81 6.08 10.50
C ASP A 59 13.67 7.12 10.45
N ALA A 60 12.43 6.62 10.26
CA ALA A 60 11.25 7.48 10.23
C ALA A 60 10.75 7.86 11.62
N LYS A 61 11.12 7.09 12.66
CA LYS A 61 10.83 7.43 14.06
C LYS A 61 12.06 8.08 14.68
N MET A 62 11.86 9.27 15.20
CA MET A 62 12.92 10.06 15.81
C MET A 62 12.48 10.58 17.18
N PHE A 63 13.43 10.97 18.00
CA PHE A 63 13.17 11.64 19.28
C PHE A 63 13.67 13.09 19.27
N SER A 64 13.09 13.90 20.13
CA SER A 64 13.42 15.32 20.23
C SER A 64 14.81 15.52 20.84
N PHE A 65 15.68 16.24 20.18
CA PHE A 65 17.02 16.58 20.65
C PHE A 65 16.99 17.78 21.60
N SER A 66 17.87 17.74 22.60
CA SER A 66 18.05 18.82 23.59
C SER A 66 19.34 19.60 23.41
N ILE A 67 20.12 19.34 22.36
CA ILE A 67 21.46 19.91 22.12
C ILE A 67 21.45 21.45 22.22
N ASP A 68 20.51 22.12 21.56
CA ASP A 68 20.48 23.59 21.53
C ASP A 68 20.17 24.20 22.91
N ARG A 69 19.34 23.50 23.74
CA ARG A 69 19.06 23.93 25.11
C ARG A 69 20.27 23.75 26.00
N VAL A 70 20.99 22.63 25.88
CA VAL A 70 22.25 22.40 26.60
C VAL A 70 23.31 23.41 26.18
N LYS A 71 23.47 23.71 24.90
CA LYS A 71 24.41 24.76 24.43
C LYS A 71 24.09 26.15 25.01
N LYS A 72 22.80 26.47 25.21
CA LYS A 72 22.39 27.72 25.88
C LYS A 72 22.79 27.71 27.37
N LEU A 73 22.61 26.59 28.07
CA LEU A 73 23.03 26.46 29.47
C LEU A 73 24.55 26.59 29.59
N LEU A 74 25.33 25.93 28.76
CA LEU A 74 26.80 25.99 28.77
C LEU A 74 27.39 27.38 28.40
N LYS A 75 26.58 28.23 27.77
CA LYS A 75 26.94 29.65 27.48
C LYS A 75 26.45 30.63 28.56
N SER A 76 25.68 30.18 29.51
CA SER A 76 25.22 31.04 30.63
C SER A 76 26.34 31.24 31.65
N ASN A 77 26.14 32.16 32.56
CA ASN A 77 27.07 32.39 33.68
C ASN A 77 26.82 31.43 34.88
N GLU A 78 25.94 30.42 34.68
CA GLU A 78 25.59 29.47 35.73
C GLU A 78 26.54 28.27 35.67
N LYS A 79 26.85 27.67 36.80
CA LYS A 79 27.60 26.43 36.87
C LYS A 79 26.77 25.26 36.33
N VAL A 80 27.35 24.45 35.47
CA VAL A 80 26.68 23.33 34.83
C VAL A 80 27.38 22.02 35.11
N ALA A 81 26.68 21.05 35.68
CA ALA A 81 27.18 19.70 35.90
C ALA A 81 26.62 18.73 34.85
N ALA A 82 27.49 17.88 34.31
CA ALA A 82 27.12 16.69 33.54
C ALA A 82 27.03 15.50 34.51
N ILE A 83 25.89 14.81 34.56
CA ILE A 83 25.75 13.53 35.25
C ILE A 83 25.60 12.40 34.22
N ILE A 84 26.51 11.43 34.26
CA ILE A 84 26.68 10.46 33.19
C ILE A 84 26.18 9.08 33.63
N ALA A 85 25.32 8.47 32.80
CA ALA A 85 24.82 7.12 33.04
C ALA A 85 25.95 6.08 32.97
N PRO A 86 25.96 5.06 33.85
CA PRO A 86 27.02 4.04 33.86
C PRO A 86 27.12 3.22 32.55
N SER A 87 26.08 3.22 31.70
CA SER A 87 26.09 2.62 30.37
C SER A 87 27.08 3.26 29.38
N VAL A 88 27.76 4.34 29.77
CA VAL A 88 28.77 5.07 28.98
C VAL A 88 29.89 4.16 28.48
N ALA A 89 30.35 3.22 29.31
CA ALA A 89 31.40 2.25 28.93
C ALA A 89 30.95 1.25 27.83
N GLY A 90 29.65 1.07 27.65
CA GLY A 90 29.08 0.28 26.54
C GLY A 90 28.84 1.10 25.27
N GLU A 91 28.90 2.42 25.35
CA GLU A 91 28.75 3.33 24.21
C GLU A 91 30.12 3.70 23.61
N PHE A 92 31.04 4.18 24.43
CA PHE A 92 32.30 4.73 24.00
C PHE A 92 33.45 3.65 24.08
N ILE A 93 33.20 2.53 23.42
CA ILE A 93 34.15 1.41 23.33
C ILE A 93 35.41 1.80 22.54
N ASP A 94 35.26 2.76 21.65
CA ASP A 94 36.31 3.38 20.85
C ASP A 94 37.27 4.28 21.64
N ILE A 95 36.89 4.69 22.86
CA ILE A 95 37.72 5.46 23.77
C ILE A 95 38.26 4.54 24.85
N SER A 96 39.54 4.24 24.79
CA SER A 96 40.18 3.24 25.66
C SER A 96 40.24 3.65 27.13
N ASP A 97 40.31 4.95 27.41
CA ASP A 97 40.42 5.53 28.75
C ASP A 97 39.22 6.46 29.03
N TYR A 98 38.49 6.18 30.10
CA TYR A 98 37.34 7.01 30.51
C TYR A 98 37.79 8.42 30.92
N GLN A 99 39.02 8.62 31.42
CA GLN A 99 39.57 9.92 31.79
C GLN A 99 39.61 10.86 30.57
N ILE A 100 39.92 10.33 29.40
CA ILE A 100 39.87 11.07 28.14
C ILE A 100 38.44 11.49 27.82
N LEU A 101 37.46 10.58 27.98
CA LEU A 101 36.04 10.91 27.77
C LEU A 101 35.54 12.00 28.73
N VAL A 102 35.95 11.94 30.01
CA VAL A 102 35.64 12.99 30.99
C VAL A 102 36.27 14.32 30.54
N GLY A 103 37.53 14.30 30.07
CA GLY A 103 38.21 15.47 29.49
C GLY A 103 37.45 16.04 28.29
N MET A 104 36.95 15.19 27.37
CA MET A 104 36.13 15.60 26.24
C MET A 104 34.84 16.29 26.67
N ILE A 105 34.20 15.77 27.72
CA ILE A 105 32.95 16.36 28.27
C ILE A 105 33.24 17.73 28.90
N ARG A 106 34.35 17.86 29.64
CA ARG A 106 34.80 19.17 30.17
C ARG A 106 35.11 20.15 29.05
N ALA A 107 35.72 19.71 27.96
CA ALA A 107 35.97 20.56 26.77
C ALA A 107 34.69 21.08 26.09
N LEU A 108 33.52 20.45 26.32
CA LEU A 108 32.23 21.01 25.94
C LEU A 108 31.84 22.24 26.76
N GLY A 109 32.45 22.46 27.93
CA GLY A 109 32.19 23.58 28.82
C GLY A 109 31.39 23.21 30.08
N PHE A 110 31.36 21.96 30.49
CA PHE A 110 30.79 21.54 31.79
C PHE A 110 31.80 21.84 32.92
N ASP A 111 31.28 22.43 34.02
CA ASP A 111 32.10 22.71 35.23
C ASP A 111 32.37 21.46 36.05
N PHE A 112 31.38 20.56 36.13
CA PHE A 112 31.44 19.32 36.86
C PHE A 112 31.02 18.16 36.00
N VAL A 113 31.67 16.99 36.20
CA VAL A 113 31.36 15.74 35.48
C VAL A 113 31.31 14.59 36.50
N ASN A 114 30.09 14.13 36.82
CA ASN A 114 29.87 13.13 37.87
C ASN A 114 29.23 11.86 37.32
N GLU A 115 29.43 10.76 38.00
CA GLU A 115 28.81 9.47 37.68
C GLU A 115 27.45 9.33 38.33
N VAL A 116 26.45 8.88 37.57
CA VAL A 116 25.13 8.50 38.11
C VAL A 116 25.24 7.19 38.93
N ALA A 117 26.32 6.47 38.78
CA ALA A 117 26.57 5.22 39.48
C ALA A 117 26.54 5.39 41.03
N PHE A 118 27.00 6.53 41.59
CA PHE A 118 26.90 6.79 43.04
C PHE A 118 25.43 6.92 43.50
N GLY A 119 24.60 7.66 42.74
CA GLY A 119 23.17 7.70 43.04
C GLY A 119 22.46 6.35 42.85
N ALA A 120 22.98 5.49 41.96
CA ALA A 120 22.48 4.12 41.83
C ALA A 120 22.74 3.29 43.08
N GLU A 121 23.89 3.45 43.72
CA GLU A 121 24.23 2.78 45.00
C GLU A 121 23.33 3.20 46.15
N LEU A 122 23.03 4.50 46.27
CA LEU A 122 22.06 5.03 47.26
C LEU A 122 20.67 4.43 47.04
N VAL A 123 20.20 4.39 45.79
CA VAL A 123 18.91 3.81 45.44
C VAL A 123 18.89 2.30 45.72
N ALA A 124 19.93 1.55 45.34
CA ALA A 124 20.02 0.12 45.61
C ALA A 124 20.06 -0.20 47.11
N ALA A 125 20.78 0.60 47.93
CA ALA A 125 20.80 0.48 49.39
C ALA A 125 19.37 0.69 49.95
N SER A 126 18.64 1.67 49.41
CA SER A 126 17.24 1.93 49.85
C SER A 126 16.28 0.79 49.45
N TYR A 127 16.49 0.10 48.32
CA TYR A 127 15.75 -1.11 47.97
C TYR A 127 16.00 -2.22 48.99
N ARG A 128 17.24 -2.45 49.37
CA ARG A 128 17.57 -3.44 50.41
C ARG A 128 16.88 -3.13 51.74
N GLU A 129 16.90 -1.87 52.19
CA GLU A 129 16.22 -1.45 53.38
C GLU A 129 14.70 -1.63 53.27
N LEU A 130 14.09 -1.29 52.12
CA LEU A 130 12.67 -1.40 51.86
C LEU A 130 12.21 -2.86 51.98
N LEU A 131 12.96 -3.82 51.37
CA LEU A 131 12.70 -5.26 51.43
C LEU A 131 12.81 -5.83 52.85
N HIS A 132 13.73 -5.28 53.67
CA HIS A 132 13.84 -5.66 55.10
C HIS A 132 12.73 -5.09 55.96
N LYS A 133 12.27 -3.87 55.70
CA LYS A 133 11.28 -3.15 56.47
C LYS A 133 9.88 -3.74 56.28
N ASP A 134 9.52 -4.11 55.08
CA ASP A 134 8.22 -4.72 54.75
C ASP A 134 8.39 -5.95 53.85
N PRO A 135 8.76 -7.12 54.43
CA PRO A 135 9.04 -8.34 53.66
C PRO A 135 7.80 -9.01 53.07
N LYS A 136 6.59 -8.52 53.39
CA LYS A 136 5.33 -9.07 52.84
C LYS A 136 4.83 -8.27 51.64
N HIS A 137 5.32 -7.06 51.43
CA HIS A 137 4.90 -6.23 50.31
C HIS A 137 5.70 -6.59 49.03
N THR A 138 5.00 -6.60 47.90
CA THR A 138 5.64 -6.78 46.62
C THR A 138 6.00 -5.44 46.01
N TYR A 139 7.25 -5.31 45.59
CA TYR A 139 7.77 -4.11 44.98
C TYR A 139 8.13 -4.32 43.51
N ILE A 140 7.82 -3.35 42.66
CA ILE A 140 8.29 -3.22 41.28
C ILE A 140 9.35 -2.13 41.25
N SER A 141 10.53 -2.39 40.63
CA SER A 141 11.60 -1.41 40.56
C SER A 141 11.18 -0.17 39.73
N THR A 142 11.57 1.01 40.20
CA THR A 142 11.19 2.30 39.61
C THR A 142 12.36 3.05 38.99
N SER A 143 13.48 2.38 38.86
CA SER A 143 14.70 2.91 38.23
C SER A 143 14.51 3.18 36.73
N CYS A 144 13.62 2.43 36.07
CA CYS A 144 13.27 2.59 34.68
C CYS A 144 12.00 3.45 34.51
N PRO A 145 12.07 4.70 34.03
CA PRO A 145 10.91 5.57 33.90
C PRO A 145 9.89 5.08 32.86
N ALA A 146 10.31 4.24 31.91
CA ALA A 146 9.39 3.63 30.96
C ALA A 146 8.50 2.57 31.62
N ILE A 147 9.03 1.78 32.58
CA ILE A 147 8.24 0.84 33.40
C ILE A 147 7.27 1.58 34.28
N VAL A 148 7.73 2.63 34.98
CA VAL A 148 6.85 3.45 35.79
C VAL A 148 5.69 3.98 34.98
N SER A 149 5.97 4.60 33.82
CA SER A 149 4.92 5.12 32.92
C SER A 149 4.03 4.01 32.36
N TYR A 150 4.55 2.79 32.18
CA TYR A 150 3.76 1.67 31.72
C TYR A 150 2.77 1.20 32.78
N VAL A 151 3.20 1.12 34.04
CA VAL A 151 2.32 0.80 35.17
C VAL A 151 1.28 1.90 35.39
N GLU A 152 1.70 3.18 35.46
CA GLU A 152 0.79 4.30 35.63
C GLU A 152 -0.32 4.36 34.58
N LYS A 153 -0.02 4.03 33.33
CA LYS A 153 -0.93 4.17 32.18
C LYS A 153 -1.69 2.89 31.83
N HIS A 154 -1.05 1.75 31.93
CA HIS A 154 -1.60 0.51 31.39
C HIS A 154 -1.91 -0.55 32.46
N HIS A 155 -1.35 -0.39 33.68
CA HIS A 155 -1.58 -1.29 34.82
C HIS A 155 -1.86 -0.50 36.12
N PRO A 156 -2.78 0.50 36.14
CA PRO A 156 -2.93 1.44 37.27
C PRO A 156 -3.36 0.78 38.56
N HIS A 157 -3.92 -0.41 38.56
CA HIS A 157 -4.33 -1.12 39.79
C HIS A 157 -3.16 -1.74 40.54
N ILE A 158 -2.01 -1.98 39.90
CA ILE A 158 -0.77 -2.39 40.59
C ILE A 158 0.17 -1.22 40.93
N ILE A 159 -0.28 0.01 40.77
CA ILE A 159 0.54 1.21 41.04
C ILE A 159 1.10 1.25 42.47
N LYS A 160 0.38 0.65 43.45
CA LYS A 160 0.82 0.54 44.83
C LYS A 160 2.04 -0.35 45.03
N SER A 161 2.33 -1.23 44.03
CA SER A 161 3.51 -2.07 44.05
C SER A 161 4.74 -1.36 43.50
N LEU A 162 4.61 -0.17 42.88
CA LEU A 162 5.79 0.60 42.50
C LEU A 162 6.55 1.01 43.79
N ALA A 163 7.84 0.67 43.84
CA ALA A 163 8.69 1.08 44.96
C ALA A 163 8.73 2.62 45.08
N PRO A 164 8.46 3.20 46.22
CA PRO A 164 8.36 4.66 46.38
C PRO A 164 9.74 5.33 46.37
N LEU A 165 10.58 4.98 45.42
CA LEU A 165 11.98 5.40 45.27
C LEU A 165 12.21 6.11 43.93
N VAL A 166 13.05 7.14 43.97
CA VAL A 166 13.48 7.86 42.78
C VAL A 166 14.46 7.01 41.93
N SER A 167 14.64 7.42 40.68
CA SER A 167 15.68 6.81 39.85
C SER A 167 17.09 7.30 40.25
N PRO A 168 18.14 6.56 39.85
CA PRO A 168 19.55 6.97 40.03
C PRO A 168 19.87 8.38 39.52
N MET A 169 19.28 8.80 38.41
CA MET A 169 19.43 10.16 37.86
C MET A 169 18.97 11.23 38.87
N ILE A 170 17.83 11.05 39.47
CA ILE A 170 17.25 12.01 40.44
C ILE A 170 18.02 11.94 41.75
N ALA A 171 18.44 10.75 42.20
CA ALA A 171 19.27 10.59 43.40
C ALA A 171 20.58 11.37 43.27
N THR A 172 21.31 11.20 42.16
CA THR A 172 22.56 11.94 41.88
C THR A 172 22.33 13.43 41.81
N ALA A 173 21.24 13.87 41.16
CA ALA A 173 20.92 15.30 41.11
C ALA A 173 20.69 15.89 42.51
N ARG A 174 20.00 15.19 43.44
CA ARG A 174 19.80 15.61 44.82
C ARG A 174 21.12 15.69 45.58
N VAL A 175 22.01 14.71 45.40
CA VAL A 175 23.36 14.72 46.00
C VAL A 175 24.13 15.97 45.55
N LEU A 176 24.16 16.26 44.26
CA LEU A 176 24.90 17.41 43.75
C LEU A 176 24.29 18.76 44.18
N HIS A 177 22.98 18.86 44.28
CA HIS A 177 22.34 20.06 44.83
C HIS A 177 22.65 20.24 46.32
N GLU A 178 22.83 19.16 47.10
CA GLU A 178 23.27 19.25 48.50
C GLU A 178 24.73 19.70 48.59
N ILE A 179 25.59 19.30 47.66
CA ILE A 179 27.00 19.69 47.64
C ILE A 179 27.19 21.13 47.13
N HIS A 180 26.56 21.48 46.01
CA HIS A 180 26.86 22.72 45.27
C HIS A 180 25.73 23.78 45.36
N GLY A 181 24.63 23.47 46.01
CA GLY A 181 23.45 24.36 46.13
C GLY A 181 22.45 24.19 45.00
N SER A 182 21.25 24.75 45.20
CA SER A 182 20.09 24.62 44.28
C SER A 182 20.25 25.32 42.94
N GLU A 183 21.21 26.25 42.84
CA GLU A 183 21.46 27.03 41.61
C GLU A 183 22.23 26.26 40.54
N LEU A 184 22.85 25.12 40.93
CA LEU A 184 23.59 24.27 39.98
C LEU A 184 22.65 23.78 38.89
N LYS A 185 23.05 23.96 37.61
CA LYS A 185 22.33 23.41 36.49
C LYS A 185 22.86 22.00 36.18
N ILE A 186 21.95 21.03 36.09
CA ILE A 186 22.31 19.63 35.90
C ILE A 186 21.79 19.14 34.52
N VAL A 187 22.70 18.54 33.75
CA VAL A 187 22.42 17.88 32.48
C VAL A 187 22.69 16.38 32.63
N PHE A 188 21.67 15.57 32.45
CA PHE A 188 21.87 14.11 32.40
C PHE A 188 22.27 13.67 31.00
N ILE A 189 23.28 12.80 30.94
CA ILE A 189 23.81 12.21 29.71
C ILE A 189 23.65 10.68 29.79
N GLY A 190 22.86 10.07 28.89
CA GLY A 190 22.63 8.64 28.97
C GLY A 190 21.83 8.04 27.83
N PRO A 191 21.57 6.73 27.84
CA PRO A 191 20.97 6.00 26.72
C PRO A 191 19.44 6.13 26.60
N CYS A 192 18.78 6.77 27.58
CA CYS A 192 17.34 6.62 27.79
C CYS A 192 16.55 7.87 27.37
N ILE A 193 15.60 7.71 26.45
CA ILE A 193 14.69 8.79 26.02
C ILE A 193 13.65 9.09 27.09
N ALA A 194 13.14 8.08 27.82
CA ALA A 194 12.12 8.26 28.85
C ALA A 194 12.61 9.16 30.02
N LYS A 195 13.92 9.27 30.23
CA LYS A 195 14.54 10.20 31.16
C LYS A 195 14.25 11.68 30.86
N LYS A 196 14.00 12.03 29.55
CA LYS A 196 13.55 13.37 29.18
C LYS A 196 12.18 13.70 29.79
N GLY A 197 11.28 12.70 29.84
CA GLY A 197 9.98 12.81 30.50
C GLY A 197 10.09 12.86 32.02
N GLU A 198 10.91 12.00 32.61
CA GLU A 198 11.12 11.95 34.05
C GLU A 198 11.64 13.29 34.61
N ALA A 199 12.61 13.92 33.96
CA ALA A 199 13.16 15.21 34.34
C ALA A 199 12.11 16.35 34.35
N MET A 200 11.07 16.22 33.51
CA MET A 200 9.99 17.22 33.40
C MET A 200 8.82 17.00 34.38
N LEU A 201 8.82 15.90 35.14
CA LEU A 201 7.76 15.69 36.17
C LEU A 201 7.76 16.80 37.19
N GLY A 202 6.56 17.26 37.56
CA GLY A 202 6.40 18.39 38.51
C GLY A 202 7.13 18.19 39.85
N GLN A 203 7.19 16.94 40.35
CA GLN A 203 7.89 16.58 41.58
C GLN A 203 9.42 16.68 41.48
N PHE A 204 9.99 16.74 40.27
CA PHE A 204 11.44 16.82 40.02
C PHE A 204 11.85 18.10 39.31
N LYS A 205 10.93 19.05 39.18
CA LYS A 205 11.18 20.33 38.52
C LYS A 205 12.36 21.06 39.13
N GLY A 206 13.34 21.44 38.35
CA GLY A 206 14.52 22.17 38.80
C GLY A 206 15.67 21.26 39.29
N LEU A 207 15.48 19.93 39.42
CA LEU A 207 16.55 19.02 39.81
C LEU A 207 17.45 18.66 38.62
N VAL A 208 16.86 18.30 37.48
CA VAL A 208 17.57 18.04 36.25
C VAL A 208 17.03 18.98 35.20
N HIS A 209 17.88 19.79 34.59
CA HIS A 209 17.49 20.86 33.67
C HIS A 209 17.33 20.40 32.25
N GLU A 210 18.25 19.53 31.80
CA GLU A 210 18.19 18.93 30.45
C GLU A 210 18.66 17.47 30.47
N VAL A 211 18.19 16.72 29.49
CA VAL A 211 18.57 15.33 29.26
C VAL A 211 19.02 15.17 27.81
N ILE A 212 20.25 14.71 27.60
CA ILE A 212 20.76 14.33 26.27
C ILE A 212 21.11 12.84 26.21
N SER A 213 20.95 12.28 25.01
CA SER A 213 21.37 10.93 24.71
C SER A 213 22.87 10.87 24.37
N PHE A 214 23.45 9.68 24.37
CA PHE A 214 24.83 9.52 23.88
C PHE A 214 24.97 9.86 22.41
N THR A 215 23.95 9.60 21.59
CA THR A 215 23.91 10.06 20.19
C THR A 215 23.98 11.60 20.12
N GLU A 216 23.28 12.31 21.01
CA GLU A 216 23.36 13.76 21.09
C GLU A 216 24.74 14.24 21.56
N LEU A 217 25.34 13.54 22.54
CA LEU A 217 26.68 13.86 23.02
C LEU A 217 27.77 13.72 21.93
N ARG A 218 27.76 12.60 21.18
CA ARG A 218 28.68 12.43 20.04
C ARG A 218 28.53 13.55 19.02
N ARG A 219 27.30 13.92 18.70
CA ARG A 219 27.06 15.03 17.80
C ARG A 219 27.59 16.36 18.35
N MET A 220 27.53 16.59 19.64
CA MET A 220 28.13 17.79 20.26
C MET A 220 29.68 17.76 20.15
N PHE A 221 30.32 16.61 20.29
CA PHE A 221 31.75 16.46 20.05
C PHE A 221 32.11 16.74 18.58
N ASP A 222 31.38 16.17 17.63
CA ASP A 222 31.59 16.38 16.20
C ASP A 222 31.44 17.87 15.82
N GLU A 223 30.39 18.53 16.32
CA GLU A 223 30.10 19.95 16.02
C GLU A 223 31.16 20.92 16.58
N LYS A 224 31.86 20.54 17.67
CA LYS A 224 32.97 21.33 18.25
C LYS A 224 34.35 20.82 17.88
N ASN A 225 34.46 19.80 17.02
CA ASN A 225 35.70 19.12 16.65
C ASN A 225 36.52 18.68 17.87
N ILE A 226 35.86 18.11 18.90
CA ILE A 226 36.50 17.57 20.07
C ILE A 226 36.87 16.11 19.82
N GLU A 227 38.17 15.83 19.73
CA GLU A 227 38.70 14.50 19.50
C GLU A 227 39.47 13.98 20.74
N PRO A 228 39.56 12.65 20.96
CA PRO A 228 40.27 12.06 22.09
C PRO A 228 41.71 12.50 22.20
N SER A 229 42.39 12.75 21.10
CA SER A 229 43.79 13.17 21.04
C SER A 229 44.01 14.66 21.38
N GLY A 230 42.95 15.45 21.43
CA GLY A 230 43.02 16.91 21.63
C GLY A 230 42.64 17.35 23.05
N VAL A 231 42.46 16.44 24.00
CA VAL A 231 41.97 16.76 25.36
C VAL A 231 42.89 16.16 26.42
N ASP A 232 43.03 16.86 27.53
CA ASP A 232 43.75 16.33 28.72
C ASP A 232 42.82 15.33 29.44
N PRO A 233 43.38 14.20 29.92
CA PRO A 233 42.67 13.25 30.80
C PRO A 233 42.17 13.94 32.06
N SER A 234 40.96 13.62 32.50
CA SER A 234 40.36 14.18 33.72
C SER A 234 39.55 13.13 34.47
N GLU A 235 39.58 13.18 35.79
CA GLU A 235 38.77 12.29 36.62
C GLU A 235 37.34 12.81 36.78
N PHE A 236 36.42 11.91 37.14
CA PHE A 236 35.10 12.31 37.62
C PHE A 236 35.21 13.11 38.90
N ASP A 237 34.25 14.03 39.10
CA ASP A 237 34.12 14.78 40.33
C ASP A 237 33.46 13.91 41.43
N GLN A 238 33.79 14.17 42.67
CA GLN A 238 33.20 13.50 43.85
C GLN A 238 31.68 13.74 43.95
N PRO A 239 30.92 12.79 44.46
CA PRO A 239 31.36 11.48 44.98
C PRO A 239 31.57 10.42 43.89
N ILE A 240 32.57 9.60 44.04
CA ILE A 240 32.89 8.48 43.14
C ILE A 240 32.08 7.25 43.55
N ALA A 241 31.67 6.46 42.56
CA ALA A 241 30.91 5.24 42.75
C ALA A 241 31.79 3.99 42.95
N GLY A 242 31.27 3.03 43.69
CA GLY A 242 31.85 1.69 43.82
C GLY A 242 31.25 0.69 42.81
N LYS A 243 30.35 -0.18 43.28
CA LYS A 243 29.69 -1.21 42.47
C LYS A 243 28.56 -0.66 41.56
N GLY A 244 28.08 0.57 41.77
CA GLY A 244 26.95 1.13 41.03
C GLY A 244 27.12 1.20 39.53
N SER A 245 28.32 1.12 39.02
CA SER A 245 28.62 1.09 37.59
C SER A 245 28.08 -0.15 36.85
N VAL A 246 27.67 -1.23 37.55
CA VAL A 246 27.00 -2.40 36.94
C VAL A 246 25.47 -2.23 36.78
N PHE A 247 24.91 -1.21 37.37
CA PHE A 247 23.46 -0.95 37.38
C PHE A 247 22.74 -0.96 36.01
N PRO A 248 23.37 -0.60 34.88
CA PRO A 248 22.71 -0.62 33.57
C PRO A 248 22.54 -2.02 32.96
N ILE A 249 23.10 -3.04 33.58
CA ILE A 249 22.96 -4.45 33.17
C ILE A 249 21.78 -5.06 33.96
N SER A 250 21.05 -6.00 33.34
CA SER A 250 20.00 -6.75 34.02
C SER A 250 20.51 -7.42 35.30
N GLY A 251 19.78 -7.26 36.39
CA GLY A 251 20.22 -7.71 37.72
C GLY A 251 21.37 -6.87 38.34
N GLY A 252 21.86 -5.84 37.65
CA GLY A 252 22.94 -4.99 38.16
C GLY A 252 22.56 -4.20 39.42
N MET A 253 21.30 -3.85 39.60
CA MET A 253 20.81 -3.26 40.82
C MET A 253 21.00 -4.18 42.01
N LEU A 254 20.67 -5.44 41.87
CA LEU A 254 20.81 -6.45 42.92
C LEU A 254 22.31 -6.65 43.29
N GLN A 255 23.15 -6.78 42.28
CA GLN A 255 24.63 -6.96 42.49
C GLN A 255 25.25 -5.74 43.19
N THR A 256 24.69 -4.55 43.02
CA THR A 256 25.17 -3.33 43.66
C THR A 256 25.09 -3.42 45.20
N VAL A 257 24.14 -4.17 45.74
CA VAL A 257 23.87 -4.32 47.16
C VAL A 257 24.00 -5.74 47.69
N ASP A 258 24.72 -6.56 46.93
CA ASP A 258 24.97 -7.98 47.25
C ASP A 258 23.68 -8.81 47.46
N LEU A 259 22.64 -8.50 46.69
CA LEU A 259 21.45 -9.32 46.54
C LEU A 259 21.57 -10.17 45.26
N GLU A 260 21.00 -11.35 45.28
CA GLU A 260 20.99 -12.27 44.14
C GLU A 260 19.56 -12.77 43.86
N GLU A 261 19.30 -13.06 42.61
CA GLU A 261 18.07 -13.78 42.20
C GLU A 261 18.27 -15.26 42.58
N ASP A 262 17.51 -15.70 43.57
CA ASP A 262 17.53 -17.10 44.06
C ASP A 262 16.33 -17.84 43.49
N PHE A 263 16.57 -18.66 42.48
CA PHE A 263 15.50 -19.44 41.81
C PHE A 263 14.82 -20.47 42.73
N LEU A 264 15.47 -20.86 43.83
CA LEU A 264 14.86 -21.77 44.80
C LEU A 264 13.85 -21.07 45.71
N LYS A 265 14.10 -19.78 45.99
CA LYS A 265 13.20 -18.99 46.81
C LYS A 265 12.13 -18.27 46.00
N GLY A 266 12.42 -17.90 44.74
CA GLY A 266 11.51 -17.17 43.87
C GLY A 266 11.13 -15.77 44.38
N GLU A 267 11.91 -15.21 45.32
CA GLU A 267 11.56 -13.94 45.99
C GLU A 267 11.87 -12.72 45.12
N ILE A 268 12.75 -12.85 44.14
CA ILE A 268 13.18 -11.77 43.24
C ILE A 268 13.03 -12.28 41.80
N VAL A 269 12.42 -11.46 40.95
CA VAL A 269 12.26 -11.71 39.52
C VAL A 269 12.95 -10.60 38.76
N VAL A 270 13.85 -10.98 37.86
CA VAL A 270 14.59 -10.07 36.98
C VAL A 270 14.10 -10.27 35.55
N ALA A 271 13.56 -9.23 34.92
CA ALA A 271 13.12 -9.30 33.54
C ALA A 271 13.55 -8.07 32.74
N GLU A 272 13.92 -8.31 31.48
CA GLU A 272 14.37 -7.28 30.57
C GLU A 272 13.78 -7.45 29.16
N GLY A 273 13.58 -6.34 28.51
CA GLY A 273 12.97 -6.35 27.19
C GLY A 273 11.46 -6.29 27.27
N ARG A 274 10.87 -5.96 26.14
CA ARG A 274 9.45 -5.65 26.04
C ARG A 274 8.55 -6.87 26.30
N GLN A 275 8.92 -8.01 25.73
CA GLN A 275 8.06 -9.19 25.78
C GLN A 275 7.97 -9.73 27.20
N ASP A 276 9.12 -9.97 27.84
CA ASP A 276 9.20 -10.51 29.19
C ASP A 276 8.49 -9.60 30.21
N ILE A 277 8.70 -8.28 30.09
CA ILE A 277 8.03 -7.30 30.95
C ILE A 277 6.51 -7.34 30.82
N THR A 278 6.00 -7.42 29.59
CA THR A 278 4.56 -7.48 29.37
C THR A 278 3.97 -8.74 29.97
N GLU A 279 4.67 -9.86 29.85
CA GLU A 279 4.28 -11.17 30.38
C GLU A 279 4.34 -11.17 31.91
N VAL A 280 5.45 -10.77 32.51
CA VAL A 280 5.65 -10.69 33.96
C VAL A 280 4.60 -9.79 34.63
N LEU A 281 4.35 -8.60 34.09
CA LEU A 281 3.36 -7.68 34.66
C LEU A 281 1.94 -8.23 34.55
N LYS A 282 1.61 -8.92 33.46
CA LYS A 282 0.31 -9.57 33.28
C LYS A 282 0.12 -10.74 34.26
N GLU A 283 1.11 -11.63 34.38
CA GLU A 283 1.07 -12.76 35.31
C GLU A 283 0.98 -12.29 36.79
N PHE A 284 1.72 -11.21 37.12
CA PHE A 284 1.63 -10.60 38.44
C PHE A 284 0.24 -10.01 38.68
N GLU A 285 -0.34 -9.32 37.72
CA GLU A 285 -1.68 -8.73 37.78
C GLU A 285 -2.79 -9.76 37.92
N GLU A 286 -2.65 -10.90 37.24
CA GLU A 286 -3.57 -12.03 37.31
C GLU A 286 -3.36 -12.92 38.56
N GLY A 287 -2.32 -12.65 39.35
CA GLY A 287 -2.04 -13.36 40.60
C GLY A 287 -1.36 -14.73 40.40
N TYR A 288 -0.82 -15.00 39.20
CA TYR A 288 -0.08 -16.23 38.92
C TYR A 288 1.40 -16.16 39.36
N LEU A 289 1.95 -14.96 39.43
CA LEU A 289 3.35 -14.73 39.77
C LEU A 289 3.46 -13.89 41.05
N GLU A 290 4.10 -14.45 42.07
CA GLU A 290 4.36 -13.79 43.34
C GLU A 290 5.87 -13.63 43.55
N ALA A 291 6.30 -12.42 43.89
CA ALA A 291 7.68 -12.12 44.28
C ALA A 291 7.71 -10.93 45.23
N LYS A 292 8.80 -10.75 45.98
CA LYS A 292 9.03 -9.56 46.83
C LYS A 292 9.52 -8.38 46.01
N LEU A 293 10.28 -8.64 44.95
CA LEU A 293 10.85 -7.63 44.10
C LEU A 293 10.85 -8.06 42.64
N PHE A 294 10.30 -7.21 41.79
CA PHE A 294 10.43 -7.28 40.33
C PHE A 294 11.44 -6.21 39.88
N ASP A 295 12.64 -6.64 39.42
CA ASP A 295 13.64 -5.74 38.82
C ASP A 295 13.47 -5.73 37.31
N LEU A 296 12.79 -4.71 36.79
CA LEU A 296 12.32 -4.63 35.41
C LEU A 296 13.01 -3.52 34.61
N LEU A 297 13.57 -3.88 33.43
CA LEU A 297 14.15 -2.94 32.49
C LEU A 297 13.49 -3.04 31.11
N CYS A 298 12.83 -1.96 30.67
CA CYS A 298 12.07 -1.93 29.41
C CYS A 298 12.92 -2.18 28.15
N CYS A 299 14.20 -1.79 28.16
CA CYS A 299 15.19 -2.16 27.13
C CYS A 299 15.90 -3.44 27.57
N ASN A 300 16.53 -4.17 26.64
CA ASN A 300 17.39 -5.30 27.04
C ASN A 300 18.67 -4.75 27.71
N GLY A 301 18.55 -4.39 28.99
CA GLY A 301 19.49 -3.55 29.71
C GLY A 301 19.53 -2.09 29.19
N CYS A 302 19.90 -1.13 30.06
CA CYS A 302 20.08 0.26 29.62
C CYS A 302 21.15 0.43 28.55
N ILE A 303 22.07 -0.55 28.44
CA ILE A 303 23.11 -0.64 27.42
C ILE A 303 22.57 -0.78 25.99
N ASN A 304 21.30 -1.09 25.84
CA ASN A 304 20.59 -1.15 24.56
C ASN A 304 19.51 -0.06 24.44
N GLY A 305 19.59 0.99 25.27
CA GLY A 305 18.67 2.10 25.19
C GLY A 305 18.65 2.77 23.79
N PRO A 306 17.55 3.43 23.43
CA PRO A 306 17.37 4.05 22.11
C PRO A 306 18.26 5.28 21.89
N GLY A 307 18.88 5.82 22.92
CA GLY A 307 19.86 6.91 22.84
C GLY A 307 21.30 6.46 22.64
N MET A 308 21.56 5.17 22.53
CA MET A 308 22.88 4.62 22.16
C MET A 308 23.14 4.84 20.68
N SER A 309 24.35 5.17 20.28
CA SER A 309 24.80 5.25 18.89
C SER A 309 25.61 4.03 18.47
N SER A 310 26.25 3.39 19.44
CA SER A 310 27.10 2.21 19.25
C SER A 310 26.29 1.02 18.68
N ARG A 311 26.72 0.49 17.53
CA ARG A 311 26.15 -0.69 16.87
C ARG A 311 26.77 -2.02 17.34
N HIS A 312 27.63 -1.99 18.35
CA HIS A 312 28.26 -3.19 18.88
C HIS A 312 27.23 -4.16 19.48
N GLN A 313 27.58 -5.45 19.46
CA GLN A 313 26.73 -6.52 19.96
C GLN A 313 26.55 -6.43 21.48
N PHE A 314 25.43 -6.90 21.97
CA PHE A 314 25.00 -6.83 23.38
C PHE A 314 26.07 -7.36 24.37
N PHE A 315 26.60 -8.55 24.14
CA PHE A 315 27.57 -9.15 25.05
C PHE A 315 28.91 -8.40 25.11
N LEU A 316 29.32 -7.75 24.03
CA LEU A 316 30.50 -6.90 24.04
C LEU A 316 30.28 -5.66 24.89
N LYS A 317 29.13 -5.00 24.76
CA LYS A 317 28.76 -3.87 25.62
C LYS A 317 28.73 -4.27 27.09
N ARG A 318 28.09 -5.41 27.42
CA ARG A 318 28.03 -5.96 28.77
C ARG A 318 29.43 -6.23 29.34
N LYS A 319 30.30 -6.87 28.56
CA LYS A 319 31.69 -7.14 28.95
C LYS A 319 32.47 -5.84 29.27
N ASN A 320 32.29 -4.81 28.44
CA ASN A 320 32.97 -3.53 28.64
C ASN A 320 32.52 -2.81 29.89
N ILE A 321 31.22 -2.84 30.21
CA ILE A 321 30.68 -2.29 31.44
C ILE A 321 31.25 -3.06 32.65
N SER A 322 31.25 -4.38 32.61
CA SER A 322 31.81 -5.18 33.70
C SER A 322 33.30 -4.89 33.90
N ASN A 323 34.07 -4.75 32.82
CA ASN A 323 35.50 -4.38 32.90
C ASN A 323 35.70 -2.95 33.43
N PHE A 324 34.85 -2.01 33.02
CA PHE A 324 34.86 -0.64 33.52
C PHE A 324 34.57 -0.60 35.03
N ALA A 325 33.47 -1.22 35.45
CA ALA A 325 33.05 -1.29 36.84
C ALA A 325 34.16 -1.93 37.73
N LYS A 326 34.77 -3.01 37.25
CA LYS A 326 35.88 -3.65 37.96
C LYS A 326 37.08 -2.70 38.14
N ARG A 327 37.50 -2.02 37.06
CA ARG A 327 38.61 -1.04 37.12
C ARG A 327 38.32 0.12 38.05
N GLN A 328 37.09 0.64 38.06
CA GLN A 328 36.70 1.69 38.98
C GLN A 328 36.68 1.21 40.42
N PHE A 329 36.14 0.03 40.70
CA PHE A 329 36.10 -0.56 42.02
C PHE A 329 37.51 -0.88 42.57
N ASP A 330 38.44 -1.37 41.74
CA ASP A 330 39.83 -1.66 42.11
C ASP A 330 40.62 -0.38 42.44
N ARG A 331 40.23 0.79 41.92
CA ARG A 331 40.87 2.11 42.18
C ARG A 331 40.14 2.92 43.25
N LEU A 332 39.00 2.44 43.76
CA LEU A 332 38.17 3.16 44.70
C LEU A 332 38.86 3.40 46.02
N ASP A 333 38.89 4.67 46.47
CA ASP A 333 39.17 4.99 47.85
C ASP A 333 37.94 4.59 48.70
N LYS A 334 38.06 3.44 49.36
CA LYS A 334 36.94 2.85 50.12
C LYS A 334 36.55 3.71 51.35
N GLU A 335 37.56 4.34 52.02
CA GLU A 335 37.26 5.16 53.17
C GLU A 335 36.47 6.41 52.77
N GLU A 336 36.85 7.06 51.68
CA GLU A 336 36.15 8.22 51.20
C GLU A 336 34.77 7.83 50.65
N TRP A 337 34.65 6.70 49.94
CA TRP A 337 33.38 6.18 49.49
C TRP A 337 32.43 5.87 50.66
N GLU A 338 32.88 5.19 51.70
CA GLU A 338 32.08 4.90 52.89
C GLU A 338 31.62 6.19 53.59
N LYS A 339 32.48 7.19 53.72
CA LYS A 339 32.14 8.52 54.26
C LYS A 339 31.05 9.18 53.42
N ASN A 340 31.16 9.13 52.11
CA ASN A 340 30.14 9.71 51.19
C ASN A 340 28.84 8.92 51.27
N MET A 341 28.83 7.61 51.29
CA MET A 341 27.63 6.77 51.44
C MET A 341 26.93 7.07 52.77
N GLN A 342 27.70 7.22 53.90
CA GLN A 342 27.13 7.59 55.17
C GLN A 342 26.60 9.02 55.18
N ARG A 343 27.32 9.99 54.58
CA ARG A 343 26.93 11.39 54.50
C ARG A 343 25.57 11.55 53.82
N PHE A 344 25.36 10.82 52.69
CA PHE A 344 24.13 10.94 51.88
C PHE A 344 23.10 9.84 52.16
N SER A 345 23.27 9.02 53.23
CA SER A 345 22.33 7.96 53.58
C SER A 345 20.92 8.51 53.91
N ASN A 346 20.80 9.73 54.38
CA ASN A 346 19.54 10.37 54.75
C ASN A 346 18.98 11.28 53.65
N ILE A 347 19.58 11.26 52.44
CA ILE A 347 19.07 12.07 51.35
C ILE A 347 17.67 11.61 50.98
N LYS A 348 16.78 12.56 50.71
CA LYS A 348 15.40 12.25 50.38
C LYS A 348 15.31 11.50 49.05
N LEU A 349 14.96 10.20 49.06
CA LEU A 349 14.83 9.37 47.87
C LEU A 349 13.40 8.96 47.50
N ASP A 350 12.42 9.52 48.25
CA ASP A 350 11.01 9.23 48.01
C ASP A 350 10.46 9.85 46.73
N ARG A 351 9.52 9.11 46.13
CA ARG A 351 8.76 9.43 44.93
C ARG A 351 7.29 9.01 45.11
N TYR A 352 6.37 9.75 44.49
CA TYR A 352 4.97 9.36 44.41
C TYR A 352 4.58 9.10 42.93
N PHE A 353 3.52 8.33 42.73
CA PHE A 353 3.02 7.92 41.42
C PHE A 353 1.57 8.32 41.27
N ILE A 354 1.17 8.60 40.01
CA ILE A 354 -0.20 9.05 39.68
C ILE A 354 -0.74 8.13 38.60
N ALA A 355 -1.90 7.52 38.86
CA ALA A 355 -2.59 6.72 37.86
C ALA A 355 -3.10 7.62 36.73
N ASP A 356 -2.71 7.25 35.49
CA ASP A 356 -3.17 7.86 34.23
C ASP A 356 -3.73 6.75 33.36
N ASP A 357 -4.93 6.26 33.68
CA ASP A 357 -5.51 5.06 33.09
C ASP A 357 -5.79 5.21 31.60
N GLN A 358 -4.98 4.58 30.78
CA GLN A 358 -5.06 4.53 29.32
C GLN A 358 -5.41 3.12 28.80
N ARG A 359 -5.94 2.24 29.66
CA ARG A 359 -6.33 0.87 29.25
C ARG A 359 -7.44 0.88 28.21
N PHE A 360 -7.54 -0.21 27.50
CA PHE A 360 -8.69 -0.51 26.66
C PHE A 360 -9.85 -0.98 27.56
N THR A 361 -10.70 -0.06 27.98
CA THR A 361 -11.94 -0.41 28.68
C THR A 361 -13.02 -0.77 27.67
N ASP A 362 -13.75 -1.86 27.90
CA ASP A 362 -14.86 -2.33 27.06
C ASP A 362 -16.13 -1.48 27.30
N ASN A 363 -16.12 -0.26 26.79
CA ASN A 363 -17.27 0.66 26.83
C ASN A 363 -18.18 0.51 25.60
N PHE A 364 -17.98 -0.53 24.79
CA PHE A 364 -18.72 -0.76 23.57
C PHE A 364 -19.67 -1.96 23.71
N SER A 365 -20.84 -1.89 23.07
CA SER A 365 -21.76 -3.02 23.07
C SER A 365 -21.19 -4.19 22.24
N PRO A 366 -21.53 -5.44 22.61
CA PRO A 366 -21.14 -6.62 21.82
C PRO A 366 -21.52 -6.50 20.34
N GLU A 367 -22.63 -5.82 20.04
CA GLU A 367 -23.10 -5.59 18.68
C GLU A 367 -22.16 -4.63 17.89
N GLN A 368 -21.65 -3.59 18.54
CA GLN A 368 -20.70 -2.66 17.93
C GLN A 368 -19.38 -3.38 17.59
N ILE A 369 -18.89 -4.21 18.50
CA ILE A 369 -17.67 -4.99 18.30
C ILE A 369 -17.88 -6.02 17.18
N ARG A 370 -19.03 -6.71 17.16
CA ARG A 370 -19.40 -7.65 16.09
C ARG A 370 -19.41 -6.99 14.72
N LYS A 371 -20.01 -5.82 14.57
CA LYS A 371 -20.04 -5.07 13.30
C LYS A 371 -18.64 -4.73 12.78
N VAL A 372 -17.69 -4.44 13.67
CA VAL A 372 -16.30 -4.21 13.25
C VAL A 372 -15.63 -5.51 12.84
N LYS A 373 -15.85 -6.62 13.59
CA LYS A 373 -15.32 -7.95 13.23
C LYS A 373 -15.85 -8.40 11.88
N GLU A 374 -17.15 -8.23 11.60
CA GLU A 374 -17.77 -8.54 10.31
C GLU A 374 -17.10 -7.76 9.16
N LYS A 375 -16.77 -6.46 9.37
CA LYS A 375 -16.00 -5.68 8.38
C LYS A 375 -14.61 -6.23 8.12
N LEU A 376 -14.01 -6.90 9.10
CA LEU A 376 -12.71 -7.56 9.00
C LEU A 376 -12.79 -8.97 8.40
N GLY A 377 -13.99 -9.42 7.98
CA GLY A 377 -14.22 -10.77 7.47
C GLY A 377 -14.37 -11.83 8.58
N ILE A 378 -14.51 -11.41 9.84
CA ILE A 378 -14.67 -12.29 11.01
C ILE A 378 -16.17 -12.39 11.33
N ILE A 379 -16.80 -13.47 10.92
CA ILE A 379 -18.26 -13.69 11.08
C ILE A 379 -18.52 -14.60 12.29
N GLU A 380 -17.75 -15.67 12.43
CA GLU A 380 -17.86 -16.63 13.51
C GLU A 380 -16.63 -16.58 14.44
N GLN A 381 -16.71 -17.18 15.60
CA GLN A 381 -15.61 -17.18 16.56
C GLN A 381 -14.39 -17.94 16.05
N ASP A 382 -14.60 -18.95 15.22
CA ASP A 382 -13.53 -19.75 14.59
C ASP A 382 -12.74 -18.97 13.52
N ASP A 383 -13.29 -17.86 13.02
CA ASP A 383 -12.60 -16.96 12.08
C ASP A 383 -11.57 -16.05 12.80
N GLU A 384 -11.56 -16.01 14.13
CA GLU A 384 -10.63 -15.20 14.91
C GLU A 384 -9.24 -15.83 14.95
N LEU A 385 -8.40 -15.47 13.98
CA LEU A 385 -7.02 -16.01 13.88
C LEU A 385 -6.11 -15.61 15.03
N ASN A 386 -6.38 -14.50 15.72
CA ASN A 386 -5.55 -13.93 16.79
C ASN A 386 -4.05 -13.91 16.44
N CYS A 387 -3.72 -13.64 15.18
CA CYS A 387 -2.39 -13.78 14.59
C CYS A 387 -1.40 -12.68 14.99
N THR A 388 -1.82 -11.71 15.79
CA THR A 388 -1.05 -10.56 16.30
C THR A 388 -0.41 -9.65 15.21
N ALA A 389 -0.64 -9.91 13.92
CA ALA A 389 -0.04 -9.16 12.81
C ALA A 389 -0.40 -7.66 12.81
N CYS A 390 -1.57 -7.29 13.32
CA CYS A 390 -2.01 -5.91 13.52
C CYS A 390 -1.36 -5.22 14.73
N GLY A 391 -0.66 -5.98 15.59
CA GLY A 391 -0.04 -5.49 16.82
C GLY A 391 -0.93 -5.56 18.06
N TYR A 392 -2.12 -6.10 17.96
CA TYR A 392 -3.02 -6.42 19.08
C TYR A 392 -3.00 -7.92 19.36
N ASP A 393 -3.22 -8.31 20.61
CA ASP A 393 -3.06 -9.71 21.02
C ASP A 393 -4.23 -10.57 20.55
N THR A 394 -5.43 -9.96 20.43
CA THR A 394 -6.63 -10.63 19.93
C THR A 394 -7.33 -9.81 18.84
N CYS A 395 -8.11 -10.46 17.98
CA CYS A 395 -9.00 -9.81 17.03
C CYS A 395 -10.06 -8.93 17.73
N HIS A 396 -10.47 -9.34 18.93
CA HIS A 396 -11.39 -8.58 19.79
C HIS A 396 -10.78 -7.24 20.23
N GLU A 397 -9.54 -7.23 20.73
CA GLU A 397 -8.84 -5.99 21.10
C GLU A 397 -8.63 -5.07 19.91
N HIS A 398 -8.31 -5.63 18.73
CA HIS A 398 -8.19 -4.84 17.51
C HIS A 398 -9.52 -4.18 17.13
N ALA A 399 -10.64 -4.89 17.24
CA ALA A 399 -11.97 -4.32 16.99
C ALA A 399 -12.30 -3.17 17.96
N ILE A 400 -11.97 -3.31 19.25
CA ILE A 400 -12.12 -2.23 20.24
C ILE A 400 -11.22 -1.05 19.88
N ALA A 401 -9.99 -1.30 19.46
CA ALA A 401 -9.06 -0.24 19.08
C ALA A 401 -9.57 0.55 17.86
N ILE A 402 -10.20 -0.12 16.89
CA ILE A 402 -10.86 0.52 15.74
C ILE A 402 -12.02 1.40 16.22
N LEU A 403 -12.87 0.90 17.10
CA LEU A 403 -13.99 1.67 17.66
C LEU A 403 -13.52 2.92 18.43
N LYS A 404 -12.35 2.85 19.06
CA LYS A 404 -11.70 4.00 19.74
C LYS A 404 -10.99 4.97 18.78
N GLY A 405 -10.93 4.67 17.49
CA GLY A 405 -10.22 5.48 16.49
C GLY A 405 -8.69 5.49 16.64
N ILE A 406 -8.13 4.46 17.27
CA ILE A 406 -6.68 4.29 17.46
C ILE A 406 -6.09 3.19 16.58
N ALA A 407 -6.93 2.44 15.88
CA ALA A 407 -6.55 1.47 14.86
C ALA A 407 -7.43 1.61 13.63
N GLU A 408 -6.97 1.09 12.50
CA GLU A 408 -7.68 1.03 11.23
C GLU A 408 -7.87 -0.43 10.79
N THR A 409 -8.89 -0.69 9.96
CA THR A 409 -9.17 -2.04 9.42
C THR A 409 -8.00 -2.59 8.62
N GLU A 410 -7.28 -1.71 7.90
CA GLU A 410 -6.12 -2.03 7.06
C GLU A 410 -4.90 -2.53 7.86
N MET A 411 -4.91 -2.39 9.19
CA MET A 411 -3.90 -3.01 10.06
C MET A 411 -4.06 -4.52 10.15
N CYS A 412 -5.25 -5.06 9.88
CA CYS A 412 -5.49 -6.50 9.79
C CYS A 412 -4.89 -7.07 8.49
N LEU A 413 -3.85 -7.88 8.61
CA LEU A 413 -3.15 -8.43 7.45
C LEU A 413 -4.03 -9.37 6.61
N PRO A 414 -4.77 -10.34 7.19
CA PRO A 414 -5.69 -11.18 6.43
C PRO A 414 -6.73 -10.36 5.65
N TYR A 415 -7.39 -9.40 6.29
CA TYR A 415 -8.35 -8.51 5.65
C TYR A 415 -7.74 -7.73 4.48
N THR A 416 -6.55 -7.17 4.69
CA THR A 416 -5.87 -6.38 3.66
C THR A 416 -5.48 -7.24 2.45
N ILE A 417 -5.05 -8.48 2.68
CA ILE A 417 -4.73 -9.44 1.60
C ILE A 417 -6.00 -9.79 0.82
N GLU A 418 -7.10 -10.07 1.49
CA GLU A 418 -8.37 -10.40 0.85
C GLU A 418 -8.89 -9.23 0.00
N LYS A 419 -8.91 -8.02 0.55
CA LYS A 419 -9.26 -6.80 -0.18
C LYS A 419 -8.36 -6.56 -1.40
N LEU A 420 -7.07 -6.79 -1.26
CA LEU A 420 -6.14 -6.66 -2.39
C LEU A 420 -6.48 -7.65 -3.51
N HIS A 421 -6.82 -8.90 -3.17
CA HIS A 421 -7.24 -9.89 -4.15
C HIS A 421 -8.55 -9.49 -4.85
N GLU A 422 -9.53 -8.92 -4.12
CA GLU A 422 -10.76 -8.40 -4.72
C GLU A 422 -10.44 -7.28 -5.73
N TYR A 423 -9.65 -6.29 -5.35
CA TYR A 423 -9.25 -5.20 -6.24
C TYR A 423 -8.49 -5.66 -7.47
N ILE A 424 -7.61 -6.66 -7.34
CA ILE A 424 -6.89 -7.25 -8.48
C ILE A 424 -7.88 -7.87 -9.46
N LYS A 425 -8.90 -8.60 -9.00
CA LYS A 425 -9.94 -9.19 -9.84
C LYS A 425 -10.77 -8.12 -10.55
N GLU A 426 -11.21 -7.09 -9.84
CA GLU A 426 -11.95 -5.96 -10.41
C GLU A 426 -11.13 -5.22 -11.47
N LEU A 427 -9.84 -5.00 -11.19
CA LEU A 427 -8.92 -4.33 -12.11
C LEU A 427 -8.71 -5.17 -13.39
N ASP A 428 -8.58 -6.49 -13.28
CA ASP A 428 -8.44 -7.39 -14.42
C ASP A 428 -9.69 -7.34 -15.33
N VAL A 429 -10.88 -7.39 -14.74
CA VAL A 429 -12.15 -7.25 -15.48
C VAL A 429 -12.24 -5.89 -16.16
N SER A 430 -11.90 -4.82 -15.46
CA SER A 430 -11.93 -3.45 -16.01
C SER A 430 -10.93 -3.29 -17.16
N ASN A 431 -9.71 -3.81 -17.03
CA ASN A 431 -8.68 -3.76 -18.08
C ASN A 431 -9.10 -4.53 -19.32
N LYS A 432 -9.72 -5.72 -19.18
CA LYS A 432 -10.25 -6.49 -20.31
C LYS A 432 -11.34 -5.70 -21.04
N LYS A 433 -12.24 -5.07 -20.31
CA LYS A 433 -13.30 -4.23 -20.90
C LYS A 433 -12.70 -3.02 -21.63
N LEU A 434 -11.72 -2.36 -21.03
CA LEU A 434 -11.04 -1.22 -21.64
C LEU A 434 -10.34 -1.63 -22.94
N ALA A 435 -9.60 -2.74 -22.95
CA ALA A 435 -8.91 -3.25 -24.14
C ALA A 435 -9.89 -3.55 -25.27
N SER A 436 -11.02 -4.21 -24.98
CA SER A 436 -12.06 -4.49 -25.98
C SER A 436 -12.70 -3.21 -26.56
N THR A 437 -12.95 -2.22 -25.69
CA THR A 437 -13.51 -0.93 -26.09
C THR A 437 -12.53 -0.13 -26.98
N GLN A 438 -11.26 -0.12 -26.62
CA GLN A 438 -10.20 0.53 -27.41
C GLN A 438 -10.05 -0.12 -28.80
N ALA A 439 -10.10 -1.45 -28.89
CA ALA A 439 -10.04 -2.17 -30.15
C ALA A 439 -11.25 -1.80 -31.06
N ALA A 440 -12.45 -1.76 -30.49
CA ALA A 440 -13.65 -1.37 -31.22
C ALA A 440 -13.59 0.10 -31.69
N LEU A 441 -13.09 1.00 -30.84
CA LEU A 441 -12.93 2.42 -31.20
C LEU A 441 -11.95 2.59 -32.35
N LYS A 442 -10.78 1.94 -32.27
CA LYS A 442 -9.74 1.99 -33.31
C LYS A 442 -10.25 1.48 -34.66
N GLN A 443 -11.08 0.43 -34.64
CA GLN A 443 -11.71 -0.08 -35.85
C GLN A 443 -12.73 0.89 -36.41
N SER A 444 -13.53 1.53 -35.54
CA SER A 444 -14.52 2.56 -35.93
C SER A 444 -13.83 3.79 -36.54
N GLU A 445 -12.75 4.27 -35.94
CA GLU A 445 -11.95 5.39 -36.47
C GLU A 445 -11.37 5.08 -37.84
N LYS A 446 -10.83 3.86 -38.04
CA LYS A 446 -10.31 3.40 -39.33
C LYS A 446 -11.40 3.41 -40.39
N LEU A 447 -12.60 2.91 -40.09
CA LEU A 447 -13.74 2.92 -41.01
C LEU A 447 -14.22 4.34 -41.35
N ALA A 448 -14.29 5.22 -40.33
CA ALA A 448 -14.72 6.61 -40.54
C ALA A 448 -13.73 7.40 -41.42
N SER A 449 -12.43 7.24 -41.19
CA SER A 449 -11.37 7.85 -42.02
C SER A 449 -11.44 7.36 -43.47
N MET A 450 -11.61 6.06 -43.68
CA MET A 450 -11.77 5.49 -45.01
C MET A 450 -13.02 6.00 -45.72
N GLY A 451 -14.12 6.20 -44.99
CA GLY A 451 -15.35 6.78 -45.54
C GLY A 451 -15.16 8.22 -46.05
N GLN A 452 -14.44 9.07 -45.30
CA GLN A 452 -14.17 10.44 -45.73
C GLN A 452 -13.29 10.50 -46.99
N LEU A 453 -12.23 9.69 -47.02
CA LEU A 453 -11.34 9.61 -48.18
C LEU A 453 -12.07 9.07 -49.41
N ALA A 454 -12.90 8.05 -49.24
CA ALA A 454 -13.65 7.45 -50.35
C ALA A 454 -14.64 8.44 -51.01
N ALA A 455 -15.32 9.30 -50.23
CA ALA A 455 -16.19 10.33 -50.74
C ALA A 455 -15.48 11.40 -51.61
N GLY A 456 -14.32 11.85 -51.14
CA GLY A 456 -13.49 12.81 -51.88
C GLY A 456 -12.97 12.24 -53.21
N ILE A 457 -12.40 11.06 -53.17
CA ILE A 457 -11.85 10.37 -54.36
C ILE A 457 -12.99 10.08 -55.37
N ALA A 458 -14.11 9.63 -54.90
CA ALA A 458 -15.25 9.32 -55.80
C ALA A 458 -15.74 10.55 -56.57
N HIS A 459 -15.81 11.74 -55.96
CA HIS A 459 -16.14 12.96 -56.66
C HIS A 459 -15.06 13.35 -57.68
N GLU A 460 -13.79 13.27 -57.33
CA GLU A 460 -12.69 13.65 -58.19
C GLU A 460 -12.50 12.69 -59.37
N VAL A 461 -12.81 11.40 -59.21
CA VAL A 461 -12.72 10.39 -60.31
C VAL A 461 -13.99 10.42 -61.20
N ASN A 462 -15.16 10.62 -60.65
CA ASN A 462 -16.40 10.68 -61.48
C ASN A 462 -16.43 11.83 -62.47
N ASN A 463 -15.76 12.97 -62.14
CA ASN A 463 -15.75 14.13 -63.03
C ASN A 463 -15.05 13.85 -64.37
N PRO A 464 -13.73 13.43 -64.41
CA PRO A 464 -13.07 13.13 -65.67
C PRO A 464 -13.70 11.88 -66.38
N LEU A 465 -14.16 10.91 -65.59
CA LEU A 465 -14.75 9.68 -66.12
C LEU A 465 -16.07 9.99 -66.84
N GLY A 466 -16.87 10.90 -66.32
CA GLY A 466 -18.11 11.36 -66.97
C GLY A 466 -17.85 12.00 -68.33
N VAL A 467 -16.77 12.77 -68.43
CA VAL A 467 -16.36 13.38 -69.72
C VAL A 467 -15.91 12.29 -70.71
N VAL A 468 -15.09 11.31 -70.26
CA VAL A 468 -14.64 10.20 -71.13
C VAL A 468 -15.82 9.37 -71.65
N ILE A 469 -16.79 9.05 -70.76
CA ILE A 469 -17.99 8.29 -71.15
C ILE A 469 -18.82 9.06 -72.17
N MET A 470 -19.04 10.39 -71.93
CA MET A 470 -19.80 11.23 -72.84
C MET A 470 -19.19 11.28 -74.23
N TYR A 471 -17.89 11.56 -74.32
CA TYR A 471 -17.23 11.63 -75.63
C TYR A 471 -17.13 10.25 -76.32
N ALA A 472 -16.94 9.18 -75.58
CA ALA A 472 -16.89 7.84 -76.11
C ALA A 472 -18.29 7.39 -76.70
N HIS A 473 -19.35 7.75 -76.00
CA HIS A 473 -20.70 7.52 -76.56
C HIS A 473 -20.98 8.36 -77.80
N LEU A 474 -20.63 9.63 -77.80
CA LEU A 474 -20.81 10.49 -78.99
C LEU A 474 -20.09 9.91 -80.21
N LEU A 475 -18.85 9.44 -80.03
CA LEU A 475 -18.07 8.82 -81.10
C LEU A 475 -18.68 7.45 -81.56
N LEU A 476 -19.28 6.70 -80.63
CA LEU A 476 -19.92 5.42 -80.92
C LEU A 476 -21.22 5.62 -81.69
N ASP A 477 -21.94 6.72 -81.47
CA ASP A 477 -23.15 7.08 -82.23
C ASP A 477 -22.86 7.63 -83.61
N GLU A 478 -21.63 8.16 -83.89
CA GLU A 478 -21.19 8.70 -85.16
C GLU A 478 -20.52 7.65 -86.07
N ILE A 479 -20.07 6.54 -85.54
CA ILE A 479 -19.33 5.51 -86.22
C ILE A 479 -20.26 4.36 -86.71
N GLU A 480 -20.18 3.94 -87.99
CA GLU A 480 -20.90 2.77 -88.49
C GLU A 480 -20.46 1.47 -87.81
N PRO A 481 -21.42 0.55 -87.50
CA PRO A 481 -21.14 -0.68 -86.72
C PRO A 481 -20.06 -1.61 -87.40
N ASP A 482 -19.84 -1.47 -88.65
CA ASP A 482 -18.80 -2.24 -89.42
C ASP A 482 -17.43 -1.59 -89.45
N SER A 483 -17.22 -0.45 -88.79
CA SER A 483 -15.93 0.22 -88.71
C SER A 483 -14.95 -0.58 -87.83
N PRO A 484 -13.68 -0.64 -88.20
CA PRO A 484 -12.66 -1.31 -87.38
C PRO A 484 -12.50 -0.70 -85.97
N TYR A 485 -12.91 0.57 -85.78
CA TYR A 485 -12.82 1.31 -84.50
C TYR A 485 -14.01 1.11 -83.61
N TYR A 486 -15.13 0.57 -84.10
CA TYR A 486 -16.35 0.39 -83.29
C TYR A 486 -16.14 -0.52 -82.06
N LYS A 487 -15.37 -1.63 -82.26
CA LYS A 487 -15.06 -2.58 -81.21
C LYS A 487 -14.20 -1.96 -80.10
N ASP A 488 -13.24 -1.12 -80.44
CA ASP A 488 -12.31 -0.47 -79.47
C ASP A 488 -13.08 0.62 -78.69
N LEU A 489 -13.92 1.42 -79.33
CA LEU A 489 -14.71 2.39 -78.69
C LEU A 489 -15.75 1.75 -77.75
N LYS A 490 -16.36 0.67 -78.15
CA LYS A 490 -17.30 -0.06 -77.29
C LYS A 490 -16.58 -0.64 -76.07
N LEU A 491 -15.35 -1.12 -76.24
CA LEU A 491 -14.51 -1.56 -75.07
C LEU A 491 -14.19 -0.41 -74.15
N ILE A 492 -13.89 0.80 -74.63
CA ILE A 492 -13.65 1.98 -73.82
C ILE A 492 -14.86 2.34 -73.01
N VAL A 493 -16.04 2.37 -73.63
CA VAL A 493 -17.31 2.65 -72.95
C VAL A 493 -17.60 1.62 -71.86
N ASP A 494 -17.46 0.34 -72.20
CA ASP A 494 -17.69 -0.75 -71.20
C ASP A 494 -16.72 -0.66 -70.01
N GLN A 495 -15.47 -0.30 -70.25
CA GLN A 495 -14.49 -0.11 -69.15
C GLN A 495 -14.77 1.15 -68.33
N ALA A 496 -15.14 2.23 -69.00
CA ALA A 496 -15.50 3.48 -68.32
C ALA A 496 -16.77 3.35 -67.44
N ASP A 497 -17.80 2.70 -67.97
CA ASP A 497 -19.01 2.37 -67.19
C ASP A 497 -18.70 1.44 -66.02
N ARG A 498 -17.74 0.53 -66.20
CA ARG A 498 -17.27 -0.30 -65.10
C ARG A 498 -16.58 0.49 -64.00
N CYS A 499 -15.71 1.43 -64.39
CA CYS A 499 -15.07 2.34 -63.42
C CYS A 499 -16.12 3.16 -62.65
N LYS A 500 -17.14 3.67 -63.35
CA LYS A 500 -18.24 4.39 -62.71
C LYS A 500 -19.00 3.55 -61.68
N LYS A 501 -19.24 2.26 -61.97
CA LYS A 501 -19.87 1.32 -61.02
C LYS A 501 -18.99 1.06 -59.80
N ILE A 502 -17.67 0.97 -59.95
CA ILE A 502 -16.70 0.78 -58.86
C ILE A 502 -16.70 2.02 -57.93
N VAL A 503 -16.60 3.22 -58.55
CA VAL A 503 -16.61 4.50 -57.83
C VAL A 503 -17.96 4.76 -57.14
N GLY A 504 -19.06 4.38 -57.77
CA GLY A 504 -20.39 4.43 -57.18
C GLY A 504 -20.53 3.53 -55.94
N GLY A 505 -19.90 2.32 -55.98
CA GLY A 505 -19.83 1.44 -54.83
C GLY A 505 -19.03 2.04 -53.68
N LEU A 506 -17.92 2.75 -53.99
CA LEU A 506 -17.09 3.44 -53.00
C LEU A 506 -17.87 4.62 -52.36
N LEU A 507 -18.62 5.35 -53.13
CA LEU A 507 -19.42 6.47 -52.65
C LEU A 507 -20.58 6.03 -51.73
N ASN A 508 -21.19 4.90 -52.03
CA ASN A 508 -22.19 4.28 -51.16
C ASN A 508 -21.63 3.77 -49.84
N PHE A 509 -20.35 3.31 -49.82
CA PHE A 509 -19.64 2.98 -48.59
C PHE A 509 -19.32 4.23 -47.73
N ALA A 510 -18.99 5.36 -48.37
CA ALA A 510 -18.59 6.60 -47.74
C ALA A 510 -19.76 7.42 -47.17
N ARG A 511 -20.95 7.32 -47.75
CA ARG A 511 -22.13 8.04 -47.28
C ARG A 511 -22.59 7.44 -45.93
N LYS A 512 -22.42 8.20 -44.83
CA LYS A 512 -23.17 8.01 -43.60
C LYS A 512 -24.68 8.21 -43.88
N SER A 513 -25.32 7.21 -44.47
CA SER A 513 -26.78 7.24 -44.60
C SER A 513 -27.35 7.01 -43.21
N LYS A 514 -28.19 7.95 -42.75
CA LYS A 514 -29.08 7.70 -41.60
C LYS A 514 -29.87 6.43 -41.94
N VAL A 515 -29.81 5.43 -41.06
CA VAL A 515 -30.61 4.21 -41.22
C VAL A 515 -32.06 4.57 -40.99
N ASN A 516 -32.90 4.37 -42.00
CA ASN A 516 -34.33 4.61 -41.87
C ASN A 516 -35.03 3.32 -41.47
N ILE A 517 -35.10 3.07 -40.17
CA ILE A 517 -35.69 1.84 -39.63
C ILE A 517 -37.21 1.88 -39.76
N ALA A 518 -37.74 0.95 -40.51
CA ALA A 518 -39.18 0.72 -40.65
C ALA A 518 -39.50 -0.76 -40.31
N SER A 519 -40.77 -1.04 -39.94
CA SER A 519 -41.23 -2.42 -39.78
C SER A 519 -41.46 -3.06 -41.15
N ILE A 520 -40.70 -4.11 -41.46
CA ILE A 520 -40.69 -4.74 -42.77
C ILE A 520 -41.02 -6.21 -42.67
N ASN A 521 -41.92 -6.67 -43.51
CA ASN A 521 -42.30 -8.08 -43.59
C ASN A 521 -41.12 -8.92 -44.15
N ILE A 522 -40.70 -9.93 -43.36
CA ILE A 522 -39.54 -10.81 -43.67
C ILE A 522 -39.67 -11.50 -45.00
N LYS A 523 -40.86 -12.02 -45.37
CA LYS A 523 -41.08 -12.69 -46.67
C LYS A 523 -40.91 -11.71 -47.83
N THR A 524 -41.39 -10.48 -47.67
CA THR A 524 -41.27 -9.43 -48.67
C THR A 524 -39.83 -9.00 -48.85
N LEU A 525 -39.06 -8.86 -47.75
CA LEU A 525 -37.64 -8.52 -47.78
C LEU A 525 -36.83 -9.56 -48.56
N ILE A 526 -37.02 -10.86 -48.27
CA ILE A 526 -36.30 -11.95 -48.95
C ILE A 526 -36.70 -12.00 -50.44
N LYS A 527 -38.00 -11.86 -50.74
CA LYS A 527 -38.47 -11.86 -52.11
C LYS A 527 -37.88 -10.72 -52.96
N ASN A 528 -37.81 -9.50 -52.37
CA ASN A 528 -37.24 -8.35 -53.06
C ASN A 528 -35.72 -8.50 -53.25
N SER A 529 -35.03 -9.08 -52.29
CA SER A 529 -33.57 -9.33 -52.35
C SER A 529 -33.21 -10.33 -53.48
N LEU A 530 -34.07 -11.29 -53.78
CA LEU A 530 -33.84 -12.31 -54.80
C LEU A 530 -34.29 -11.89 -56.21
N ARG A 531 -35.20 -10.89 -56.33
CA ARG A 531 -35.71 -10.41 -57.63
C ARG A 531 -34.60 -9.85 -58.55
N ALA A 532 -33.55 -9.29 -57.98
CA ALA A 532 -32.46 -8.67 -58.72
C ALA A 532 -31.39 -9.67 -59.18
N ILE A 533 -31.58 -10.96 -58.89
CA ILE A 533 -30.57 -12.01 -59.17
C ILE A 533 -31.14 -12.94 -60.25
N VAL A 534 -30.41 -13.08 -61.34
CA VAL A 534 -30.69 -14.11 -62.34
C VAL A 534 -30.21 -15.46 -61.77
N MET A 535 -31.18 -16.30 -61.41
CA MET A 535 -30.91 -17.61 -60.82
C MET A 535 -30.68 -18.63 -61.96
N PRO A 536 -29.50 -19.22 -62.08
CA PRO A 536 -29.25 -20.31 -63.04
C PRO A 536 -30.15 -21.50 -62.75
N PRO A 537 -30.68 -22.19 -63.77
CA PRO A 537 -31.56 -23.36 -63.60
C PRO A 537 -30.90 -24.54 -62.86
N GLU A 538 -29.58 -24.58 -62.78
CA GLU A 538 -28.79 -25.61 -62.13
C GLU A 538 -28.65 -25.39 -60.62
N ILE A 539 -29.19 -24.27 -60.08
CA ILE A 539 -29.13 -23.95 -58.63
C ILE A 539 -30.54 -24.23 -58.02
N ASP A 540 -30.55 -25.15 -57.04
CA ASP A 540 -31.72 -25.43 -56.21
C ASP A 540 -31.87 -24.39 -55.10
N LEU A 541 -32.83 -23.48 -55.25
CA LEU A 541 -33.10 -22.45 -54.23
C LEU A 541 -34.10 -22.95 -53.22
N GLN A 542 -33.69 -22.99 -51.94
CA GLN A 542 -34.57 -23.35 -50.84
C GLN A 542 -34.73 -22.17 -49.84
N ILE A 543 -35.96 -21.85 -49.48
CA ILE A 543 -36.30 -20.78 -48.53
C ILE A 543 -37.06 -21.41 -47.37
N GLN A 544 -36.51 -21.27 -46.13
CA GLN A 544 -37.10 -21.77 -44.90
C GLN A 544 -37.30 -20.60 -43.90
N ILE A 545 -38.52 -20.32 -43.52
CA ILE A 545 -38.82 -19.25 -42.56
C ILE A 545 -39.44 -19.90 -41.32
N ASN A 546 -38.61 -20.10 -40.33
CA ASN A 546 -38.91 -20.81 -39.08
C ASN A 546 -38.99 -19.86 -37.88
N THR A 547 -39.37 -18.59 -38.11
CA THR A 547 -39.58 -17.63 -37.04
C THR A 547 -41.08 -17.39 -36.83
N SER A 548 -41.44 -17.16 -35.58
CA SER A 548 -42.79 -16.73 -35.19
C SER A 548 -43.10 -15.29 -35.62
N ARG A 549 -42.07 -14.53 -35.97
CA ARG A 549 -42.15 -13.09 -36.32
C ARG A 549 -42.43 -12.91 -37.78
N GLN A 550 -43.39 -12.04 -38.09
CA GLN A 550 -43.74 -11.66 -39.46
C GLN A 550 -42.94 -10.45 -39.95
N GLU A 551 -42.50 -9.59 -39.04
CA GLU A 551 -41.87 -8.31 -39.36
C GLU A 551 -40.60 -8.10 -38.54
N ILE A 552 -39.68 -7.29 -39.09
CA ILE A 552 -38.43 -6.89 -38.47
C ILE A 552 -38.15 -5.41 -38.70
N GLY A 553 -37.61 -4.72 -37.70
CA GLY A 553 -37.20 -3.32 -37.79
C GLY A 553 -35.90 -3.16 -38.56
N CYS A 554 -35.90 -2.70 -39.78
CA CYS A 554 -34.70 -2.45 -40.56
C CYS A 554 -34.93 -1.40 -41.68
N ASP A 555 -33.85 -0.94 -42.30
CA ASP A 555 -33.89 -0.17 -43.54
C ASP A 555 -34.02 -1.13 -44.70
N HIS A 556 -35.16 -1.03 -45.43
CA HIS A 556 -35.51 -1.93 -46.51
C HIS A 556 -34.43 -2.02 -47.60
N ASP A 557 -33.99 -0.87 -48.12
CA ASP A 557 -33.09 -0.84 -49.26
C ASP A 557 -31.70 -1.32 -48.91
N GLN A 558 -31.24 -0.97 -47.72
CA GLN A 558 -29.95 -1.45 -47.21
C GLN A 558 -29.95 -2.96 -46.95
N MET A 559 -31.03 -3.50 -46.35
CA MET A 559 -31.14 -4.95 -46.15
C MET A 559 -31.35 -5.73 -47.45
N VAL A 560 -32.07 -5.20 -48.40
CA VAL A 560 -32.13 -5.77 -49.75
C VAL A 560 -30.75 -5.84 -50.40
N GLN A 561 -29.95 -4.80 -50.24
CA GLN A 561 -28.55 -4.79 -50.70
C GLN A 561 -27.68 -5.86 -49.98
N VAL A 562 -27.84 -6.03 -48.68
CA VAL A 562 -27.10 -7.08 -47.92
C VAL A 562 -27.46 -8.45 -48.48
N PHE A 563 -28.70 -8.81 -48.51
CA PHE A 563 -29.12 -10.16 -48.87
C PHE A 563 -28.94 -10.44 -50.37
N SER A 564 -29.15 -9.44 -51.25
CA SER A 564 -28.84 -9.62 -52.68
C SER A 564 -27.34 -9.84 -52.94
N ASN A 565 -26.44 -9.10 -52.24
CA ASN A 565 -25.01 -9.30 -52.42
C ASN A 565 -24.57 -10.65 -51.88
N LEU A 566 -25.08 -11.11 -50.73
CA LEU A 566 -24.76 -12.45 -50.19
C LEU A 566 -25.26 -13.55 -51.09
N ALA A 567 -26.48 -13.46 -51.56
CA ALA A 567 -27.06 -14.45 -52.50
C ALA A 567 -26.35 -14.45 -53.84
N LYS A 568 -25.91 -13.31 -54.36
CA LYS A 568 -25.09 -13.22 -55.59
C LYS A 568 -23.74 -13.84 -55.41
N ASN A 569 -23.06 -13.61 -54.24
CA ASN A 569 -21.79 -14.27 -53.95
C ASN A 569 -21.92 -15.79 -53.85
N ALA A 570 -23.04 -16.28 -53.29
CA ALA A 570 -23.36 -17.72 -53.27
C ALA A 570 -23.52 -18.33 -54.66
N VAL A 571 -24.29 -17.64 -55.56
CA VAL A 571 -24.46 -18.06 -56.93
C VAL A 571 -23.12 -18.09 -57.68
N ASP A 572 -22.32 -17.02 -57.52
CA ASP A 572 -21.00 -16.92 -58.17
C ASP A 572 -20.02 -18.03 -57.69
N ALA A 573 -20.21 -18.56 -56.45
CA ALA A 573 -19.41 -19.66 -55.92
C ALA A 573 -19.84 -21.05 -56.40
N MET A 574 -20.98 -21.14 -57.13
CA MET A 574 -21.56 -22.40 -57.64
C MET A 574 -21.67 -22.43 -59.18
N PRO A 575 -20.56 -22.28 -59.92
CA PRO A 575 -20.62 -22.20 -61.41
C PRO A 575 -21.12 -23.49 -62.10
N SER A 576 -21.05 -24.62 -61.42
CA SER A 576 -21.51 -25.93 -61.89
C SER A 576 -22.86 -26.35 -61.29
N GLY A 577 -23.61 -25.41 -60.71
CA GLY A 577 -24.84 -25.67 -59.96
C GLY A 577 -24.60 -26.04 -58.52
N GLY A 578 -25.65 -26.17 -57.74
CA GLY A 578 -25.62 -26.45 -56.30
C GLY A 578 -26.90 -26.09 -55.58
N LYS A 579 -26.80 -25.96 -54.27
CA LYS A 579 -27.93 -25.61 -53.40
C LYS A 579 -27.69 -24.30 -52.70
N LEU A 580 -28.64 -23.37 -52.81
CA LEU A 580 -28.70 -22.14 -52.08
C LEU A 580 -29.83 -22.23 -51.05
N LEU A 581 -29.50 -22.26 -49.75
CA LEU A 581 -30.47 -22.27 -48.67
C LEU A 581 -30.52 -20.89 -48.01
N ILE A 582 -31.70 -20.27 -47.94
CA ILE A 582 -31.95 -19.09 -47.14
C ILE A 582 -32.87 -19.51 -46.01
N ARG A 583 -32.37 -19.39 -44.77
CA ARG A 583 -33.11 -19.75 -43.57
C ARG A 583 -33.26 -18.53 -42.63
N VAL A 584 -34.42 -18.37 -42.02
CA VAL A 584 -34.66 -17.33 -41.01
C VAL A 584 -35.22 -17.98 -39.76
N GLU A 585 -34.56 -17.74 -38.63
CA GLU A 585 -34.90 -18.38 -37.36
C GLU A 585 -34.78 -17.35 -36.20
N ASP A 586 -35.50 -17.60 -35.12
CA ASP A 586 -35.32 -16.83 -33.87
C ASP A 586 -34.00 -17.30 -33.22
N ASP A 587 -33.23 -16.37 -32.63
CA ASP A 587 -31.96 -16.72 -31.93
C ASP A 587 -32.28 -17.47 -30.65
N LEU A 588 -31.69 -18.66 -30.48
CA LEU A 588 -31.84 -19.51 -29.30
C LEU A 588 -31.21 -18.92 -28.01
N GLN A 589 -30.27 -17.99 -28.17
CA GLN A 589 -29.54 -17.38 -27.05
C GLN A 589 -30.10 -16.00 -26.64
N SER A 590 -30.90 -15.37 -27.50
CA SER A 590 -31.47 -14.04 -27.27
C SER A 590 -32.87 -13.96 -27.83
N SER A 591 -33.84 -13.83 -26.96
CA SER A 591 -35.28 -13.72 -27.33
C SER A 591 -35.62 -12.52 -28.19
N ASN A 592 -34.64 -11.61 -28.43
CA ASN A 592 -34.89 -10.32 -29.09
C ASN A 592 -34.11 -10.14 -30.41
N THR A 593 -33.62 -11.25 -31.01
CA THR A 593 -32.86 -11.22 -32.25
C THR A 593 -33.37 -12.26 -33.26
N VAL A 594 -33.21 -11.95 -34.56
CA VAL A 594 -33.55 -12.87 -35.69
C VAL A 594 -32.27 -13.14 -36.47
N VAL A 595 -32.02 -14.40 -36.79
CA VAL A 595 -30.85 -14.85 -37.56
C VAL A 595 -31.29 -15.20 -39.00
N PHE A 596 -30.64 -14.53 -39.94
CA PHE A 596 -30.75 -14.86 -41.37
C PHE A 596 -29.52 -15.67 -41.78
N THR A 597 -29.72 -16.90 -42.22
CA THR A 597 -28.66 -17.78 -42.70
C THR A 597 -28.75 -17.86 -44.22
N ILE A 598 -27.65 -17.53 -44.91
CA ILE A 598 -27.48 -17.71 -46.32
C ILE A 598 -26.37 -18.74 -46.55
N GLN A 599 -26.72 -19.92 -47.03
CA GLN A 599 -25.81 -21.05 -47.17
C GLN A 599 -25.75 -21.54 -48.62
N ASP A 600 -24.55 -21.69 -49.14
CA ASP A 600 -24.26 -22.28 -50.42
C ASP A 600 -23.48 -23.61 -50.31
N THR A 601 -23.50 -24.42 -51.35
CA THR A 601 -22.69 -25.62 -51.50
C THR A 601 -21.58 -25.44 -52.54
N GLY A 602 -21.05 -24.21 -52.62
CA GLY A 602 -20.02 -23.82 -53.58
C GLY A 602 -18.60 -24.20 -53.17
N THR A 603 -17.63 -23.51 -53.75
CA THR A 603 -16.19 -23.80 -53.55
C THR A 603 -15.65 -23.52 -52.17
N GLY A 604 -16.39 -22.81 -51.32
CA GLY A 604 -15.94 -22.38 -50.00
C GLY A 604 -14.85 -21.31 -50.02
N ILE A 605 -14.43 -20.87 -48.81
CA ILE A 605 -13.43 -19.83 -48.61
C ILE A 605 -12.29 -20.42 -47.78
N SER A 606 -11.03 -20.21 -48.23
CA SER A 606 -9.85 -20.66 -47.46
C SER A 606 -9.67 -19.89 -46.15
N PRO A 607 -9.03 -20.48 -45.13
CA PRO A 607 -8.78 -19.80 -43.86
C PRO A 607 -8.03 -18.47 -44.01
N GLU A 608 -7.06 -18.38 -44.88
CA GLU A 608 -6.32 -17.15 -45.19
C GLU A 608 -7.22 -16.04 -45.75
N ASN A 609 -8.16 -16.41 -46.61
CA ASN A 609 -9.12 -15.47 -47.21
C ASN A 609 -10.22 -15.08 -46.25
N MET A 610 -10.57 -15.94 -45.28
CA MET A 610 -11.54 -15.64 -44.22
C MET A 610 -11.08 -14.47 -43.32
N GLU A 611 -9.80 -14.35 -43.05
CA GLU A 611 -9.27 -13.22 -42.23
C GLU A 611 -9.36 -11.89 -42.98
N ARG A 612 -9.28 -11.91 -44.31
CA ARG A 612 -9.20 -10.73 -45.18
C ARG A 612 -10.50 -10.37 -45.88
N MET A 613 -11.49 -11.25 -45.88
CA MET A 613 -12.71 -11.12 -46.70
C MET A 613 -13.51 -9.83 -46.48
N PHE A 614 -13.36 -9.20 -45.33
CA PHE A 614 -14.00 -7.90 -45.01
C PHE A 614 -13.07 -6.70 -45.26
N GLU A 615 -11.84 -6.91 -45.76
CA GLU A 615 -10.97 -5.82 -46.17
C GLU A 615 -11.47 -5.23 -47.50
N PRO A 616 -11.55 -3.89 -47.62
CA PRO A 616 -11.94 -3.22 -48.86
C PRO A 616 -10.99 -3.59 -50.04
N PHE A 617 -11.57 -3.78 -51.22
CA PHE A 617 -10.90 -4.15 -52.44
C PHE A 617 -10.31 -5.58 -52.48
N PHE A 618 -10.45 -6.36 -51.42
CA PHE A 618 -10.04 -7.75 -51.43
C PHE A 618 -11.02 -8.60 -52.24
N THR A 619 -10.52 -9.32 -53.23
CA THR A 619 -11.33 -10.22 -54.08
C THR A 619 -10.49 -11.41 -54.55
N THR A 620 -11.08 -12.58 -54.58
CA THR A 620 -10.51 -13.82 -55.15
C THR A 620 -11.03 -14.12 -56.55
N LYS A 621 -11.95 -13.27 -57.08
CA LYS A 621 -12.48 -13.44 -58.45
C LYS A 621 -11.47 -12.97 -59.49
N ALA A 622 -11.38 -13.69 -60.63
CA ALA A 622 -10.44 -13.36 -61.71
C ALA A 622 -10.60 -11.91 -62.21
N ASP A 623 -9.52 -11.36 -62.77
CA ASP A 623 -9.40 -9.96 -63.16
C ASP A 623 -10.65 -9.41 -63.82
N GLY A 624 -11.25 -8.50 -63.12
CA GLY A 624 -12.39 -7.70 -63.60
C GLY A 624 -13.77 -8.18 -63.16
N LYS A 625 -13.96 -9.32 -62.56
CA LYS A 625 -15.29 -9.84 -62.20
C LYS A 625 -15.73 -9.54 -60.76
N GLY A 626 -14.83 -9.03 -59.90
CA GLY A 626 -15.11 -8.65 -58.51
C GLY A 626 -14.60 -7.26 -58.15
N THR A 627 -15.35 -6.45 -57.45
CA THR A 627 -14.93 -5.11 -56.98
C THR A 627 -14.25 -5.14 -55.59
N GLY A 628 -14.35 -6.26 -54.87
CA GLY A 628 -13.87 -6.39 -53.51
C GLY A 628 -14.55 -5.47 -52.46
N LEU A 629 -15.64 -4.82 -52.83
CA LEU A 629 -16.39 -3.88 -51.94
C LEU A 629 -17.66 -4.49 -51.36
N GLY A 630 -18.16 -5.60 -51.89
CA GLY A 630 -19.43 -6.19 -51.49
C GLY A 630 -19.50 -6.58 -50.01
N LEU A 631 -18.55 -7.38 -49.53
CA LEU A 631 -18.53 -7.87 -48.15
C LEU A 631 -18.24 -6.77 -47.12
N PRO A 632 -17.29 -5.82 -47.33
CA PRO A 632 -17.15 -4.64 -46.46
C PRO A 632 -18.41 -3.80 -46.31
N ILE A 633 -19.14 -3.60 -47.40
CA ILE A 633 -20.46 -2.86 -47.42
C ILE A 633 -21.48 -3.63 -46.56
N ILE A 634 -21.62 -4.92 -46.76
CA ILE A 634 -22.51 -5.78 -45.96
C ILE A 634 -22.18 -5.65 -44.47
N TYR A 635 -20.90 -5.77 -44.11
CA TYR A 635 -20.44 -5.64 -42.74
C TYR A 635 -20.84 -4.27 -42.13
N GLY A 636 -20.60 -3.19 -42.88
CA GLY A 636 -20.95 -1.83 -42.44
C GLY A 636 -22.48 -1.66 -42.27
N ILE A 637 -23.30 -2.12 -43.20
CA ILE A 637 -24.75 -2.04 -43.11
C ILE A 637 -25.28 -2.84 -41.89
N VAL A 638 -24.81 -4.08 -41.73
CA VAL A 638 -25.25 -4.90 -40.58
C VAL A 638 -24.87 -4.27 -39.25
N LYS A 639 -23.70 -3.68 -39.13
CA LYS A 639 -23.30 -2.95 -37.92
C LYS A 639 -24.07 -1.69 -37.65
N MET A 640 -24.46 -0.93 -38.69
CA MET A 640 -25.36 0.24 -38.55
C MET A 640 -26.74 -0.15 -38.02
N HIS A 641 -27.19 -1.36 -38.33
CA HIS A 641 -28.44 -1.92 -37.79
C HIS A 641 -28.27 -2.57 -36.41
N LYS A 642 -27.15 -2.33 -35.73
CA LYS A 642 -26.81 -2.97 -34.46
C LYS A 642 -26.81 -4.51 -34.51
N GLY A 643 -26.64 -5.06 -35.71
CA GLY A 643 -26.58 -6.48 -35.98
C GLY A 643 -25.12 -7.05 -35.89
N ASN A 644 -25.06 -8.34 -36.11
CA ASN A 644 -23.78 -9.05 -36.21
C ASN A 644 -23.76 -9.94 -37.45
N ILE A 645 -22.57 -10.18 -38.02
CA ILE A 645 -22.36 -11.12 -39.12
C ILE A 645 -21.26 -12.11 -38.76
N LYS A 646 -21.56 -13.40 -38.86
CA LYS A 646 -20.66 -14.52 -38.68
C LYS A 646 -20.57 -15.31 -39.96
N VAL A 647 -19.42 -15.92 -40.26
CA VAL A 647 -19.20 -16.72 -41.44
C VAL A 647 -18.57 -18.05 -41.06
N GLU A 648 -19.08 -19.10 -41.63
CA GLU A 648 -18.52 -20.44 -41.54
C GLU A 648 -18.32 -20.99 -42.97
N SER A 649 -17.14 -21.47 -43.29
CA SER A 649 -16.85 -21.95 -44.64
C SER A 649 -15.87 -23.11 -44.64
N ASN A 650 -16.08 -24.03 -45.54
CA ASN A 650 -15.17 -25.17 -45.82
C ASN A 650 -14.84 -25.21 -47.31
N ASN A 651 -13.54 -25.13 -47.62
CA ASN A 651 -13.02 -25.27 -49.00
C ASN A 651 -12.24 -26.57 -49.20
N ASP A 652 -12.20 -27.45 -48.20
CA ASP A 652 -11.45 -28.71 -48.23
C ASP A 652 -12.43 -29.92 -48.26
N PRO A 653 -12.56 -30.60 -49.40
CA PRO A 653 -13.45 -31.77 -49.51
C PRO A 653 -13.11 -32.90 -48.54
N ALA A 654 -11.87 -32.98 -48.06
CA ALA A 654 -11.45 -34.01 -47.09
C ALA A 654 -12.01 -33.75 -45.67
N LYS A 655 -12.41 -32.51 -45.40
CA LYS A 655 -13.00 -32.11 -44.07
C LYS A 655 -14.53 -32.11 -44.06
N GLY A 656 -15.17 -32.44 -45.17
CA GLY A 656 -16.62 -32.50 -45.30
C GLY A 656 -17.16 -31.73 -46.51
N PRO A 657 -18.47 -31.52 -46.60
CA PRO A 657 -19.07 -30.78 -47.72
C PRO A 657 -18.50 -29.37 -47.85
N CYS A 658 -18.08 -29.00 -49.08
CA CYS A 658 -17.65 -27.62 -49.33
C CYS A 658 -18.85 -26.66 -49.41
N GLY A 659 -18.60 -25.40 -49.07
CA GLY A 659 -19.60 -24.33 -49.12
C GLY A 659 -19.36 -23.23 -48.09
N THR A 660 -20.21 -22.22 -48.12
CA THR A 660 -20.14 -21.07 -47.18
C THR A 660 -21.51 -20.80 -46.57
N SER A 661 -21.51 -20.49 -45.26
CA SER A 661 -22.69 -20.07 -44.51
C SER A 661 -22.44 -18.70 -43.91
N PHE A 662 -23.26 -17.73 -44.28
CA PHE A 662 -23.29 -16.41 -43.62
C PHE A 662 -24.45 -16.34 -42.65
N PHE A 663 -24.19 -15.94 -41.41
CA PHE A 663 -25.19 -15.74 -40.37
C PHE A 663 -25.27 -14.24 -40.07
N VAL A 664 -26.41 -13.62 -40.46
CA VAL A 664 -26.69 -12.20 -40.18
C VAL A 664 -27.71 -12.13 -39.08
N THR A 665 -27.31 -11.61 -37.92
CA THR A 665 -28.14 -11.45 -36.73
C THR A 665 -28.62 -10.00 -36.65
N LEU A 666 -29.93 -9.75 -36.54
CA LEU A 666 -30.50 -8.44 -36.44
C LEU A 666 -31.42 -8.33 -35.20
N PRO A 667 -31.43 -7.17 -34.48
CA PRO A 667 -32.41 -6.93 -33.41
C PRO A 667 -33.82 -6.94 -33.95
N SER A 668 -34.73 -7.54 -33.19
CA SER A 668 -36.14 -7.69 -33.61
C SER A 668 -37.02 -6.50 -33.26
N GLU A 669 -36.58 -5.59 -32.39
CA GLU A 669 -37.34 -4.43 -31.98
C GLU A 669 -37.16 -3.23 -32.91
N THR A 670 -38.26 -2.59 -33.28
CA THR A 670 -38.27 -1.24 -33.83
C THR A 670 -37.82 -0.29 -32.72
N LEU A 671 -36.65 0.32 -32.84
CA LEU A 671 -36.18 1.36 -31.91
C LEU A 671 -37.19 2.53 -31.98
N GLN A 672 -38.03 2.66 -30.98
CA GLN A 672 -38.69 3.93 -30.71
C GLN A 672 -37.57 4.94 -30.38
N ASN A 673 -37.56 6.07 -31.13
CA ASN A 673 -36.69 7.21 -30.84
C ASN A 673 -36.96 7.68 -29.40
N THR A 674 -36.12 7.30 -28.47
CA THR A 674 -35.96 8.02 -27.21
C THR A 674 -34.88 9.08 -27.45
N ASP A 675 -35.30 10.19 -28.04
CA ASP A 675 -34.59 11.46 -27.85
C ASP A 675 -34.79 11.87 -26.38
N THR A 676 -33.93 11.38 -25.52
CA THR A 676 -33.72 11.99 -24.20
C THR A 676 -32.69 13.07 -24.41
N GLU A 677 -33.14 14.30 -24.53
CA GLU A 677 -32.37 15.51 -24.30
C GLU A 677 -31.59 15.32 -22.99
N ILE A 678 -30.25 15.25 -23.09
CA ILE A 678 -29.37 15.49 -21.96
C ILE A 678 -29.27 17.01 -21.90
N ASN A 679 -30.08 17.61 -21.06
CA ASN A 679 -29.85 18.96 -20.57
C ASN A 679 -28.64 18.95 -19.65
N ASP A 680 -27.78 19.97 -19.81
CA ASP A 680 -26.54 20.36 -19.18
C ASP A 680 -26.32 19.95 -17.70
#